data_4d92e8bc971830b351413a5939ea0c24
#
_entry.id   4d92e8bc971830b351413a5939ea0c24
#
_cell.length_a   1.000
_cell.length_b   1.000
_cell.length_c   1.000
_cell.angle_alpha   90.00
_cell.angle_beta   90.00
_cell.angle_gamma   90.00
#
_symmetry.space_group_name_H-M   'P 1'
#
loop_
_entity.id
_entity.type
_entity.pdbx_description
1 polymer ?
#
loop_
_entity_poly.entity_id
_entity_poly.type
_entity_poly.pdbx_seq_one_letter_code
_entity_poly.pdbx_strand_id
1 'polypeptide(L)'
;MVLDKAELKNSILRKLRRQYGKTMEEAHEYEIYYAVSRATLDYVVEKWYNTKKTYAKKHAKQIYYFSAEFLMGRYLGNNLINLQMNEVIKETLTELGIDINKVEDQEIDTGLGNGGLGRLAACFLDSMATLKLPGHGYGLRYKYGMFEQRIENGFQVEYPDNWTKYGDPWSIKRLDRVFEVKFGGKIEVHRDEVGKEYFKRVDTENVLAVAYDVPIIGYGNDTVNTLRLWEARSPEGFDLNLFNSQKYLMASEKAVEAEDISRVLYPNDTEKDGKMLRLKQQFFFTSASLQDIVRRYKSIYGNDFSKFHEKVAIQLNDTHPVVAIPELMRIFLDYEKLGWDEAWSICKKVFAYTNHTILSEALEKWDISLFQPLLPRIYQIVEEINRRFMDELNARYNGDWQKIQYMSIIGNGQIRMAWLAIVGSHKVNGVAALHTEILKHSELKDWYDLYPEKFLNKTNGITQRRWLLKANPELADMITELIGDKWITDLYELKKLEQFIENDDVLNRLTEIKFNNKKKLAEYIKETTGIEVNPNSIFDVQVKRLHEYKRQLLNILHIMDLYNKLKENPLLDIEPRTFIFGAKAAAGYRRAKGIIKLINAVAEKVNNDTDINDKIKVVFLENYRVSLAEKIFPAADVSEQISTAGKEASGTGNMKFMLNGAITIGTLDGANVEIVEEAGSENEFIFGLKANEVEELQHSNSYNPFEEYNNVEGLKKVIDQLGDGTYDDNHTGIFRELQASLLYGAEGSRPDVYFLLKDFDSYRDTQIELGKAYRDRRNWAKKALKNIANAGKFSSDRTIMEYANEIWDVHPVEVEDYID
;
A
#
# COMPACT_ATOMS: atom_id res chain seq x y z
N MET A 1 -10.35 31.69 8.24
CA MET A 1 -10.25 31.96 9.71
C MET A 1 -8.78 32.24 10.02
N VAL A 2 -8.47 33.42 10.61
CA VAL A 2 -7.10 33.70 11.08
C VAL A 2 -6.90 32.84 12.32
N LEU A 3 -5.90 31.97 12.30
CA LEU A 3 -5.59 31.09 13.43
C LEU A 3 -5.15 31.94 14.62
N ASP A 4 -5.97 32.00 15.67
CA ASP A 4 -5.60 32.69 16.92
C ASP A 4 -4.75 31.74 17.77
N LYS A 5 -3.44 32.06 17.87
CA LYS A 5 -2.47 31.33 18.68
C LYS A 5 -2.90 31.20 20.15
N ALA A 6 -3.51 32.24 20.71
CA ALA A 6 -3.99 32.22 22.10
C ALA A 6 -5.18 31.26 22.27
N GLU A 7 -6.09 31.22 21.29
CA GLU A 7 -7.21 30.27 21.29
C GLU A 7 -6.71 28.83 21.15
N LEU A 8 -5.77 28.57 20.25
CA LEU A 8 -5.16 27.25 20.09
C LEU A 8 -4.49 26.78 21.38
N LYS A 9 -3.68 27.62 22.02
CA LYS A 9 -3.07 27.34 23.32
C LYS A 9 -4.12 27.00 24.39
N ASN A 10 -5.15 27.82 24.48
CA ASN A 10 -6.27 27.61 25.42
C ASN A 10 -7.04 26.31 25.11
N SER A 11 -7.23 25.97 23.83
CA SER A 11 -7.86 24.72 23.41
C SER A 11 -7.05 23.51 23.85
N ILE A 12 -5.73 23.48 23.62
CA ILE A 12 -4.83 22.41 24.05
C ILE A 12 -4.93 22.22 25.58
N LEU A 13 -4.75 23.30 26.37
CA LEU A 13 -4.80 23.25 27.82
C LEU A 13 -6.18 22.78 28.33
N ARG A 14 -7.26 23.24 27.71
CA ARG A 14 -8.63 22.84 28.04
C ARG A 14 -8.89 21.37 27.73
N LYS A 15 -8.40 20.85 26.57
CA LYS A 15 -8.49 19.42 26.22
C LYS A 15 -7.77 18.56 27.23
N LEU A 16 -6.55 18.96 27.63
CA LEU A 16 -5.76 18.24 28.61
C LEU A 16 -6.47 18.13 29.97
N ARG A 17 -6.98 19.28 30.45
CA ARG A 17 -7.75 19.32 31.73
C ARG A 17 -9.03 18.49 31.68
N ARG A 18 -9.79 18.61 30.60
CA ARG A 18 -11.09 17.92 30.48
C ARG A 18 -10.95 16.41 30.24
N GLN A 19 -9.92 15.99 29.52
CA GLN A 19 -9.72 14.58 29.19
C GLN A 19 -9.00 13.82 30.30
N TYR A 20 -8.00 14.45 30.95
CA TYR A 20 -7.09 13.76 31.86
C TYR A 20 -7.07 14.36 33.28
N GLY A 21 -7.68 15.51 33.48
CA GLY A 21 -7.68 16.20 34.79
C GLY A 21 -6.29 16.74 35.18
N LYS A 22 -5.41 17.00 34.21
CA LYS A 22 -4.00 17.35 34.38
C LYS A 22 -3.66 18.73 33.84
N THR A 23 -2.61 19.31 34.41
CA THR A 23 -1.89 20.46 33.82
C THR A 23 -0.84 19.99 32.83
N MET A 24 -0.22 20.94 32.13
CA MET A 24 0.87 20.60 31.18
C MET A 24 2.08 19.97 31.87
N GLU A 25 2.40 20.41 33.08
CA GLU A 25 3.55 19.90 33.86
C GLU A 25 3.32 18.47 34.40
N GLU A 26 2.05 18.09 34.61
CA GLU A 26 1.66 16.77 35.12
C GLU A 26 1.42 15.75 34.00
N ALA A 27 1.29 16.22 32.77
CA ALA A 27 0.89 15.39 31.63
C ALA A 27 2.07 14.59 31.10
N HIS A 28 1.78 13.35 30.70
CA HIS A 28 2.72 12.56 29.89
C HIS A 28 2.69 12.99 28.43
N GLU A 29 3.76 12.74 27.71
CA GLU A 29 3.91 13.16 26.31
C GLU A 29 2.77 12.64 25.40
N TYR A 30 2.28 11.41 25.60
CA TYR A 30 1.16 10.86 24.83
C TYR A 30 -0.18 11.58 25.12
N GLU A 31 -0.37 12.10 26.34
CA GLU A 31 -1.56 12.88 26.72
C GLU A 31 -1.52 14.26 26.05
N ILE A 32 -0.31 14.84 25.95
CA ILE A 32 -0.07 16.08 25.21
C ILE A 32 -0.36 15.87 23.72
N TYR A 33 0.17 14.80 23.14
CA TYR A 33 -0.13 14.41 21.74
C TYR A 33 -1.64 14.33 21.50
N TYR A 34 -2.36 13.64 22.37
CA TYR A 34 -3.81 13.50 22.26
C TYR A 34 -4.51 14.85 22.34
N ALA A 35 -4.13 15.71 23.28
CA ALA A 35 -4.72 17.04 23.45
C ALA A 35 -4.44 17.96 22.24
N VAL A 36 -3.24 17.93 21.69
CA VAL A 36 -2.84 18.69 20.49
C VAL A 36 -3.63 18.19 19.27
N SER A 37 -3.72 16.87 19.07
CA SER A 37 -4.48 16.28 17.97
C SER A 37 -5.96 16.63 18.03
N ARG A 38 -6.57 16.57 19.21
CA ARG A 38 -7.98 16.95 19.42
C ARG A 38 -8.22 18.45 19.25
N ALA A 39 -7.27 19.30 19.65
CA ALA A 39 -7.33 20.74 19.42
C ALA A 39 -7.23 21.06 17.91
N THR A 40 -6.35 20.37 17.19
CA THR A 40 -6.26 20.47 15.73
C THR A 40 -7.55 20.04 15.05
N LEU A 41 -8.17 18.95 15.53
CA LEU A 41 -9.42 18.44 14.98
C LEU A 41 -10.59 19.45 15.11
N ASP A 42 -10.60 20.32 16.12
CA ASP A 42 -11.62 21.38 16.26
C ASP A 42 -11.67 22.30 15.03
N TYR A 43 -10.51 22.61 14.43
CA TYR A 43 -10.44 23.42 13.19
C TYR A 43 -10.85 22.66 11.94
N VAL A 44 -10.81 21.34 11.99
CA VAL A 44 -11.14 20.47 10.86
C VAL A 44 -12.65 20.22 10.77
N VAL A 45 -13.32 20.08 11.91
CA VAL A 45 -14.73 19.61 11.96
C VAL A 45 -15.66 20.56 11.22
N GLU A 46 -15.46 21.88 11.31
CA GLU A 46 -16.27 22.88 10.59
C GLU A 46 -16.08 22.75 9.07
N LYS A 47 -14.84 22.70 8.61
CA LYS A 47 -14.53 22.49 7.18
C LYS A 47 -15.11 21.16 6.68
N TRP A 48 -15.05 20.13 7.52
CA TRP A 48 -15.58 18.80 7.21
C TRP A 48 -17.11 18.82 7.06
N TYR A 49 -17.80 19.55 7.95
CA TYR A 49 -19.24 19.78 7.83
C TYR A 49 -19.58 20.51 6.55
N ASN A 50 -18.89 21.62 6.27
CA ASN A 50 -19.11 22.46 5.08
C ASN A 50 -18.88 21.67 3.79
N THR A 51 -17.83 20.85 3.74
CA THR A 51 -17.55 19.97 2.60
C THR A 51 -18.72 19.02 2.33
N LYS A 52 -19.21 18.31 3.36
CA LYS A 52 -20.35 17.39 3.22
C LYS A 52 -21.61 18.09 2.77
N LYS A 53 -21.86 19.28 3.32
CA LYS A 53 -23.02 20.09 2.98
C LYS A 53 -22.95 20.61 1.54
N THR A 54 -21.79 21.10 1.12
CA THR A 54 -21.55 21.56 -0.25
C THR A 54 -21.81 20.45 -1.27
N TYR A 55 -21.24 19.25 -1.05
CA TYR A 55 -21.44 18.13 -1.96
C TYR A 55 -22.90 17.72 -2.09
N ALA A 56 -23.65 17.75 -1.00
CA ALA A 56 -25.09 17.46 -1.03
C ALA A 56 -25.88 18.52 -1.78
N LYS A 57 -25.64 19.83 -1.49
CA LYS A 57 -26.36 20.95 -2.13
C LYS A 57 -26.05 21.11 -3.62
N LYS A 58 -24.78 20.90 -4.00
CA LYS A 58 -24.35 20.97 -5.40
C LYS A 58 -24.66 19.70 -6.20
N HIS A 59 -25.24 18.68 -5.56
CA HIS A 59 -25.49 17.37 -6.18
C HIS A 59 -24.25 16.80 -6.86
N ALA A 60 -23.08 17.00 -6.22
CA ALA A 60 -21.80 16.59 -6.76
C ALA A 60 -21.72 15.05 -6.89
N LYS A 61 -21.22 14.59 -8.04
CA LYS A 61 -20.87 13.17 -8.20
C LYS A 61 -19.75 12.82 -7.24
N GLN A 62 -19.87 11.70 -6.51
CA GLN A 62 -18.93 11.32 -5.49
C GLN A 62 -18.21 10.04 -5.86
N ILE A 63 -16.92 10.02 -5.53
CA ILE A 63 -16.02 8.90 -5.70
C ILE A 63 -15.95 8.14 -4.38
N TYR A 64 -16.05 6.83 -4.45
CA TYR A 64 -15.86 5.92 -3.33
C TYR A 64 -14.73 4.96 -3.68
N TYR A 65 -13.59 5.14 -3.02
CA TYR A 65 -12.40 4.32 -3.20
C TYR A 65 -12.46 3.14 -2.23
N PHE A 66 -12.76 1.95 -2.76
CA PHE A 66 -12.88 0.72 -1.97
C PHE A 66 -11.53 0.02 -1.89
N SER A 67 -11.01 -0.09 -0.69
CA SER A 67 -9.74 -0.78 -0.44
C SER A 67 -9.79 -1.58 0.86
N ALA A 68 -9.23 -2.79 0.83
CA ALA A 68 -9.01 -3.59 2.05
C ALA A 68 -7.94 -2.98 2.95
N GLU A 69 -7.12 -2.09 2.42
CA GLU A 69 -5.97 -1.47 3.08
C GLU A 69 -5.96 0.05 2.91
N PHE A 70 -5.67 0.76 4.01
CA PHE A 70 -5.32 2.18 4.02
C PHE A 70 -4.13 2.38 4.95
N LEU A 71 -2.93 2.45 4.39
CA LEU A 71 -1.68 2.63 5.16
C LEU A 71 -1.42 4.11 5.40
N MET A 72 -2.13 4.69 6.36
CA MET A 72 -2.12 6.13 6.60
C MET A 72 -0.83 6.60 7.29
N GLY A 73 -0.23 5.78 8.15
CA GLY A 73 0.86 6.20 9.00
C GLY A 73 0.41 7.17 10.09
N ARG A 74 1.27 8.12 10.44
CA ARG A 74 0.96 9.18 11.42
C ARG A 74 0.15 10.30 10.77
N TYR A 75 -0.85 10.82 11.49
CA TYR A 75 -1.74 11.88 11.01
C TYR A 75 -1.27 13.28 11.38
N LEU A 76 -0.79 13.49 12.64
CA LEU A 76 -0.59 14.84 13.19
C LEU A 76 0.25 15.74 12.27
N GLY A 77 1.49 15.36 11.99
CA GLY A 77 2.38 16.18 11.17
C GLY A 77 1.86 16.43 9.75
N ASN A 78 1.25 15.41 9.12
CA ASN A 78 0.63 15.56 7.79
C ASN A 78 -0.58 16.52 7.81
N ASN A 79 -1.41 16.41 8.84
CA ASN A 79 -2.58 17.26 8.98
C ASN A 79 -2.18 18.72 9.26
N LEU A 80 -1.15 18.94 10.09
CA LEU A 80 -0.62 20.28 10.35
C LEU A 80 -0.07 20.95 9.08
N ILE A 81 0.62 20.19 8.23
CA ILE A 81 1.11 20.67 6.93
C ILE A 81 -0.07 21.02 6.02
N ASN A 82 -1.05 20.14 5.87
CA ASN A 82 -2.19 20.36 4.98
C ASN A 82 -3.07 21.53 5.44
N LEU A 83 -3.19 21.73 6.75
CA LEU A 83 -3.87 22.90 7.34
C LEU A 83 -3.02 24.18 7.31
N GLN A 84 -1.73 24.11 6.95
CA GLN A 84 -0.78 25.21 7.04
C GLN A 84 -0.64 25.76 8.48
N MET A 85 -0.72 24.86 9.48
CA MET A 85 -0.66 25.18 10.91
C MET A 85 0.69 24.87 11.57
N ASN A 86 1.66 24.38 10.83
CA ASN A 86 2.91 23.84 11.36
C ASN A 86 3.65 24.85 12.25
N GLU A 87 3.86 26.08 11.77
CA GLU A 87 4.60 27.11 12.51
C GLU A 87 3.86 27.57 13.76
N VAL A 88 2.54 27.78 13.65
CA VAL A 88 1.73 28.24 14.80
C VAL A 88 1.69 27.19 15.91
N ILE A 89 1.56 25.91 15.57
CA ILE A 89 1.59 24.82 16.57
C ILE A 89 2.98 24.72 17.20
N LYS A 90 4.04 24.79 16.40
CA LYS A 90 5.43 24.74 16.87
C LYS A 90 5.72 25.86 17.86
N GLU A 91 5.37 27.11 17.52
CA GLU A 91 5.50 28.25 18.40
C GLU A 91 4.67 28.10 19.68
N THR A 92 3.41 27.64 19.55
CA THR A 92 2.51 27.42 20.70
C THR A 92 3.08 26.41 21.68
N LEU A 93 3.60 25.28 21.17
CA LEU A 93 4.21 24.23 22.00
C LEU A 93 5.53 24.71 22.60
N THR A 94 6.34 25.47 21.87
CA THR A 94 7.59 26.06 22.38
C THR A 94 7.31 27.00 23.56
N GLU A 95 6.27 27.81 23.51
CA GLU A 95 5.82 28.64 24.64
C GLU A 95 5.36 27.84 25.86
N LEU A 96 4.92 26.62 25.64
CA LEU A 96 4.54 25.67 26.68
C LEU A 96 5.72 24.80 27.16
N GLY A 97 6.93 25.03 26.62
CA GLY A 97 8.13 24.25 26.93
C GLY A 97 8.19 22.88 26.32
N ILE A 98 7.42 22.63 25.26
CA ILE A 98 7.27 21.33 24.60
C ILE A 98 7.89 21.34 23.20
N ASP A 99 8.67 20.31 22.88
CA ASP A 99 9.19 20.07 21.53
C ASP A 99 8.13 19.31 20.70
N ILE A 100 7.73 19.88 19.56
CA ILE A 100 6.76 19.28 18.63
C ILE A 100 7.21 17.90 18.14
N ASN A 101 8.50 17.68 17.92
CA ASN A 101 9.02 16.40 17.45
C ASN A 101 8.75 15.29 18.48
N LYS A 102 8.89 15.58 19.77
CA LYS A 102 8.57 14.63 20.84
C LYS A 102 7.08 14.30 20.87
N VAL A 103 6.23 15.28 20.56
CA VAL A 103 4.77 15.09 20.48
C VAL A 103 4.42 14.22 19.28
N GLU A 104 4.98 14.48 18.11
CA GLU A 104 4.77 13.67 16.91
C GLU A 104 5.27 12.22 17.09
N ASP A 105 6.37 12.03 17.81
CA ASP A 105 6.93 10.69 18.06
C ASP A 105 6.07 9.84 19.01
N GLN A 106 5.11 10.42 19.73
CA GLN A 106 4.14 9.67 20.52
C GLN A 106 3.04 9.03 19.67
N GLU A 107 2.83 9.52 18.45
CA GLU A 107 1.83 8.95 17.56
C GLU A 107 2.29 7.59 17.01
N ILE A 108 1.49 6.57 17.29
CA ILE A 108 1.69 5.25 16.70
C ILE A 108 1.17 5.28 15.26
N ASP A 109 1.93 4.70 14.33
CA ASP A 109 1.48 4.58 12.93
C ASP A 109 0.13 3.87 12.85
N THR A 110 -0.81 4.44 12.10
CA THR A 110 -2.03 3.73 11.73
C THR A 110 -1.68 2.77 10.58
N GLY A 111 -1.33 1.55 10.97
CA GLY A 111 -0.80 0.50 10.11
C GLY A 111 -1.88 -0.38 9.47
N LEU A 112 -2.96 0.21 8.95
CA LEU A 112 -4.08 -0.53 8.35
C LEU A 112 -3.81 -0.91 6.89
N GLY A 113 -2.57 -1.25 6.59
CA GLY A 113 -2.10 -1.69 5.29
C GLY A 113 -0.75 -2.39 5.39
N ASN A 114 -0.41 -3.17 4.37
CA ASN A 114 0.81 -3.96 4.35
C ASN A 114 1.96 -3.27 3.60
N GLY A 115 1.66 -2.64 2.45
CA GLY A 115 2.70 -2.11 1.57
C GLY A 115 2.18 -1.13 0.53
N GLY A 116 2.60 -1.33 -0.74
CA GLY A 116 2.33 -0.41 -1.84
C GLY A 116 0.85 -0.12 -2.08
N LEU A 117 0.00 -1.15 -2.06
CA LEU A 117 -1.44 -1.01 -2.31
C LEU A 117 -2.12 -0.12 -1.25
N GLY A 118 -1.86 -0.37 0.04
CA GLY A 118 -2.44 0.41 1.14
C GLY A 118 -1.89 1.82 1.20
N ARG A 119 -0.58 2.02 0.90
CA ARG A 119 0.00 3.37 0.87
C ARG A 119 -0.46 4.16 -0.35
N LEU A 120 -0.67 3.52 -1.50
CA LEU A 120 -1.26 4.15 -2.67
C LEU A 120 -2.65 4.71 -2.34
N ALA A 121 -3.51 3.90 -1.72
CA ALA A 121 -4.83 4.32 -1.27
C ALA A 121 -4.75 5.56 -0.36
N ALA A 122 -3.81 5.60 0.57
CA ALA A 122 -3.58 6.76 1.43
C ALA A 122 -3.11 8.01 0.66
N CYS A 123 -2.18 7.86 -0.30
CA CYS A 123 -1.75 8.96 -1.17
C CYS A 123 -2.90 9.48 -2.04
N PHE A 124 -3.75 8.61 -2.55
CA PHE A 124 -4.91 8.98 -3.36
C PHE A 124 -5.95 9.76 -2.58
N LEU A 125 -6.18 9.42 -1.31
CA LEU A 125 -7.07 10.22 -0.45
C LEU A 125 -6.53 11.65 -0.25
N ASP A 126 -5.25 11.79 0.05
CA ASP A 126 -4.58 13.10 0.17
C ASP A 126 -4.73 13.92 -1.11
N SER A 127 -4.46 13.30 -2.26
CA SER A 127 -4.60 13.96 -3.56
C SER A 127 -6.02 14.35 -3.90
N MET A 128 -7.02 13.48 -3.65
CA MET A 128 -8.43 13.82 -3.90
C MET A 128 -8.86 15.05 -3.10
N ALA A 129 -8.48 15.13 -1.82
CA ALA A 129 -8.80 16.28 -0.99
C ALA A 129 -8.06 17.56 -1.44
N THR A 130 -6.77 17.45 -1.78
CA THR A 130 -5.96 18.58 -2.25
C THR A 130 -6.46 19.13 -3.58
N LEU A 131 -6.92 18.25 -4.48
CA LEU A 131 -7.51 18.61 -5.78
C LEU A 131 -9.00 18.99 -5.69
N LYS A 132 -9.55 19.09 -4.48
CA LYS A 132 -10.96 19.44 -4.22
C LYS A 132 -11.98 18.49 -4.87
N LEU A 133 -11.59 17.25 -5.08
CA LEU A 133 -12.48 16.23 -5.63
C LEU A 133 -13.34 15.60 -4.54
N PRO A 134 -14.65 15.36 -4.80
CA PRO A 134 -15.54 14.69 -3.85
C PRO A 134 -15.22 13.19 -3.71
N GLY A 135 -14.14 12.85 -3.02
CA GLY A 135 -13.60 11.51 -2.93
C GLY A 135 -13.52 10.96 -1.50
N HIS A 136 -14.03 9.76 -1.29
CA HIS A 136 -14.08 9.10 0.02
C HIS A 136 -13.41 7.74 -0.03
N GLY A 137 -12.73 7.36 1.07
CA GLY A 137 -12.21 6.00 1.27
C GLY A 137 -13.21 5.14 2.07
N TYR A 138 -13.34 3.87 1.69
CA TYR A 138 -14.12 2.87 2.42
C TYR A 138 -13.30 1.61 2.62
N GLY A 139 -13.18 1.15 3.88
CA GLY A 139 -12.42 -0.04 4.23
C GLY A 139 -12.77 -0.61 5.60
N LEU A 140 -11.85 -1.37 6.17
CA LEU A 140 -11.99 -2.02 7.48
C LEU A 140 -11.18 -1.29 8.56
N ARG A 141 -11.77 -1.14 9.73
CA ARG A 141 -11.09 -0.68 10.94
C ARG A 141 -10.53 -1.87 11.70
N TYR A 142 -9.36 -2.35 11.26
CA TYR A 142 -8.72 -3.45 11.98
C TYR A 142 -8.33 -3.03 13.39
N LYS A 143 -8.61 -3.90 14.36
CA LYS A 143 -8.19 -3.71 15.76
C LYS A 143 -6.67 -3.75 15.88
N TYR A 144 -6.04 -4.64 15.15
CA TYR A 144 -4.61 -4.77 15.00
C TYR A 144 -4.28 -4.65 13.50
N GLY A 145 -3.41 -3.72 13.14
CA GLY A 145 -2.97 -3.54 11.75
C GLY A 145 -1.97 -4.60 11.31
N MET A 146 -1.08 -4.25 10.39
CA MET A 146 0.02 -5.12 10.02
C MET A 146 0.91 -5.35 11.23
N PHE A 147 1.20 -6.60 11.57
CA PHE A 147 1.91 -7.00 12.78
C PHE A 147 3.17 -6.14 13.05
N GLU A 148 3.48 -5.93 14.32
CA GLU A 148 4.78 -5.44 14.76
C GLU A 148 5.82 -6.55 14.55
N GLN A 149 6.86 -6.24 13.78
CA GLN A 149 7.95 -7.17 13.55
C GLN A 149 9.04 -6.95 14.58
N ARG A 150 9.49 -8.03 15.22
CA ARG A 150 10.73 -8.08 15.98
C ARG A 150 11.66 -9.11 15.39
N ILE A 151 12.95 -8.91 15.59
CA ILE A 151 13.98 -9.86 15.17
C ILE A 151 14.52 -10.57 16.41
N GLU A 152 14.24 -11.86 16.51
CA GLU A 152 14.71 -12.71 17.61
C GLU A 152 15.62 -13.83 17.04
N ASN A 153 16.85 -13.90 17.51
CA ASN A 153 17.88 -14.82 16.97
C ASN A 153 18.03 -14.72 15.44
N GLY A 154 17.85 -13.51 14.90
CA GLY A 154 17.91 -13.24 13.46
C GLY A 154 16.63 -13.57 12.68
N PHE A 155 15.62 -14.18 13.30
CA PHE A 155 14.34 -14.49 12.66
C PHE A 155 13.29 -13.41 12.91
N GLN A 156 12.40 -13.22 11.92
CA GLN A 156 11.19 -12.44 12.14
C GLN A 156 10.24 -13.15 13.11
N VAL A 157 9.79 -12.41 14.11
CA VAL A 157 8.71 -12.80 15.02
C VAL A 157 7.61 -11.72 14.93
N GLU A 158 6.35 -12.15 14.87
CA GLU A 158 5.19 -11.28 14.71
C GLU A 158 4.50 -11.03 16.06
N TYR A 159 4.29 -9.76 16.37
CA TYR A 159 3.53 -9.30 17.54
C TYR A 159 2.29 -8.49 17.10
N PRO A 160 1.23 -8.46 17.90
CA PRO A 160 0.06 -7.64 17.60
C PRO A 160 0.43 -6.16 17.54
N ASP A 161 0.06 -5.48 16.45
CA ASP A 161 0.18 -4.03 16.32
C ASP A 161 -1.00 -3.33 16.99
N ASN A 162 -0.85 -2.98 18.27
CA ASN A 162 -1.87 -2.30 19.03
C ASN A 162 -1.81 -0.78 18.80
N TRP A 163 -2.17 -0.34 17.60
CA TRP A 163 -2.07 1.05 17.17
C TRP A 163 -2.99 2.02 17.94
N THR A 164 -4.03 1.51 18.61
CA THR A 164 -4.95 2.30 19.43
C THR A 164 -4.60 2.30 20.91
N LYS A 165 -3.41 1.83 21.30
CA LYS A 165 -2.98 1.70 22.71
C LYS A 165 -3.16 3.00 23.51
N TYR A 166 -2.87 4.14 22.93
CA TYR A 166 -3.00 5.47 23.55
C TYR A 166 -4.25 6.23 23.10
N GLY A 167 -5.24 5.52 22.54
CA GLY A 167 -6.45 6.09 21.95
C GLY A 167 -6.30 6.40 20.48
N ASP A 168 -7.39 6.88 19.90
CA ASP A 168 -7.45 7.32 18.48
C ASP A 168 -8.11 8.72 18.47
N PRO A 169 -7.29 9.81 18.46
CA PRO A 169 -7.85 11.15 18.49
C PRO A 169 -8.48 11.59 17.17
N TRP A 170 -8.20 10.90 16.06
CA TRP A 170 -8.58 11.33 14.71
C TRP A 170 -9.91 10.79 14.23
N SER A 171 -10.35 9.64 14.71
CA SER A 171 -11.61 9.05 14.28
C SER A 171 -12.81 9.46 15.13
N ILE A 172 -13.96 9.56 14.45
CA ILE A 172 -15.27 9.81 15.07
C ILE A 172 -16.13 8.57 14.85
N LYS A 173 -16.51 7.90 15.94
CA LYS A 173 -17.44 6.77 15.91
C LYS A 173 -18.85 7.26 15.54
N ARG A 174 -19.47 6.63 14.56
CA ARG A 174 -20.77 7.02 14.00
C ARG A 174 -21.84 6.00 14.36
N LEU A 175 -22.47 6.16 15.50
CA LEU A 175 -23.56 5.29 15.93
C LEU A 175 -24.85 5.46 15.09
N ASP A 176 -24.95 6.55 14.36
CA ASP A 176 -25.98 6.82 13.37
C ASP A 176 -25.73 6.17 12.00
N ARG A 177 -24.63 5.44 11.89
CA ARG A 177 -24.19 4.70 10.68
C ARG A 177 -23.81 3.27 11.08
N VAL A 178 -24.81 2.48 11.32
CA VAL A 178 -24.68 1.05 11.65
C VAL A 178 -25.48 0.26 10.64
N PHE A 179 -24.87 -0.73 10.01
CA PHE A 179 -25.50 -1.59 9.02
C PHE A 179 -25.34 -3.05 9.39
N GLU A 180 -26.36 -3.83 9.13
CA GLU A 180 -26.34 -5.28 9.34
C GLU A 180 -25.81 -5.96 8.07
N VAL A 181 -24.80 -6.79 8.24
CA VAL A 181 -24.25 -7.66 7.19
C VAL A 181 -24.56 -9.10 7.54
N LYS A 182 -25.07 -9.87 6.59
CA LYS A 182 -25.58 -11.22 6.79
C LYS A 182 -24.70 -12.25 6.10
N PHE A 183 -24.38 -13.31 6.80
CA PHE A 183 -23.64 -14.46 6.28
C PHE A 183 -24.47 -15.74 6.37
N GLY A 184 -24.20 -16.70 5.50
CA GLY A 184 -24.86 -18.00 5.49
C GLY A 184 -26.37 -17.90 5.28
N GLY A 185 -27.08 -18.84 5.92
CA GLY A 185 -28.52 -18.93 5.89
C GLY A 185 -29.09 -19.63 4.65
N LYS A 186 -30.40 -19.52 4.49
CA LYS A 186 -31.19 -20.09 3.37
C LYS A 186 -31.86 -18.96 2.61
N ILE A 187 -32.18 -19.24 1.35
CA ILE A 187 -32.91 -18.30 0.49
C ILE A 187 -34.33 -18.82 0.35
N GLU A 188 -35.29 -17.97 0.77
CA GLU A 188 -36.69 -18.18 0.54
C GLU A 188 -37.17 -17.31 -0.62
N VAL A 189 -37.96 -17.89 -1.51
CA VAL A 189 -38.61 -17.16 -2.60
C VAL A 189 -39.99 -16.71 -2.13
N HIS A 190 -40.27 -15.44 -2.16
CA HIS A 190 -41.54 -14.84 -1.82
C HIS A 190 -42.12 -14.15 -3.05
N ARG A 191 -43.44 -13.92 -3.03
CA ARG A 191 -44.12 -13.16 -4.07
C ARG A 191 -44.83 -11.96 -3.43
N ASP A 192 -44.72 -10.81 -4.09
CA ASP A 192 -45.45 -9.63 -3.68
C ASP A 192 -46.94 -9.71 -4.12
N GLU A 193 -47.72 -8.66 -3.79
CA GLU A 193 -49.15 -8.62 -4.09
C GLU A 193 -49.48 -8.65 -5.59
N VAL A 194 -48.52 -8.32 -6.46
CA VAL A 194 -48.67 -8.36 -7.92
C VAL A 194 -48.04 -9.62 -8.54
N GLY A 195 -47.61 -10.55 -7.68
CA GLY A 195 -47.04 -11.86 -8.11
C GLY A 195 -45.57 -11.84 -8.50
N LYS A 196 -44.84 -10.70 -8.33
CA LYS A 196 -43.43 -10.59 -8.61
C LYS A 196 -42.63 -11.31 -7.52
N GLU A 197 -41.70 -12.15 -7.93
CA GLU A 197 -40.82 -12.88 -7.01
C GLU A 197 -39.71 -11.96 -6.44
N TYR A 198 -39.44 -12.13 -5.16
CA TYR A 198 -38.30 -11.55 -4.48
C TYR A 198 -37.69 -12.57 -3.51
N PHE A 199 -36.41 -12.35 -3.17
CA PHE A 199 -35.61 -13.28 -2.39
C PHE A 199 -35.37 -12.73 -0.99
N LYS A 200 -35.58 -13.59 0.02
CA LYS A 200 -35.32 -13.23 1.43
C LYS A 200 -34.33 -14.24 2.00
N ARG A 201 -33.34 -13.75 2.71
CA ARG A 201 -32.39 -14.59 3.45
C ARG A 201 -32.89 -14.81 4.87
N VAL A 202 -32.94 -16.05 5.30
CA VAL A 202 -33.37 -16.46 6.66
C VAL A 202 -32.29 -17.35 7.28
N ASP A 203 -32.32 -17.53 8.59
CA ASP A 203 -31.36 -18.33 9.37
C ASP A 203 -29.90 -17.84 9.17
N THR A 204 -29.68 -16.53 9.11
CA THR A 204 -28.38 -15.92 8.83
C THR A 204 -27.60 -15.63 10.11
N GLU A 205 -26.28 -15.72 10.04
CA GLU A 205 -25.38 -15.09 11.00
C GLU A 205 -25.32 -13.58 10.67
N ASN A 206 -25.70 -12.74 11.64
CA ASN A 206 -25.76 -11.31 11.46
C ASN A 206 -24.61 -10.60 12.18
N VAL A 207 -23.94 -9.66 11.52
CA VAL A 207 -22.85 -8.85 12.05
C VAL A 207 -23.17 -7.39 11.83
N LEU A 208 -22.97 -6.56 12.85
CA LEU A 208 -23.15 -5.12 12.75
C LEU A 208 -21.84 -4.47 12.27
N ALA A 209 -21.93 -3.67 11.23
CA ALA A 209 -20.86 -2.81 10.76
C ALA A 209 -21.06 -1.41 11.34
N VAL A 210 -20.14 -0.99 12.21
CA VAL A 210 -20.15 0.32 12.88
C VAL A 210 -19.12 1.22 12.21
N ALA A 211 -19.56 2.38 11.72
CA ALA A 211 -18.66 3.32 11.02
C ALA A 211 -17.79 4.12 11.98
N TYR A 212 -16.54 4.30 11.58
CA TYR A 212 -15.60 5.28 12.13
C TYR A 212 -15.13 6.18 11.00
N ASP A 213 -15.36 7.48 11.14
CA ASP A 213 -15.00 8.49 10.15
C ASP A 213 -13.69 9.17 10.53
N VAL A 214 -12.75 9.23 9.61
CA VAL A 214 -11.48 9.94 9.74
C VAL A 214 -11.45 11.07 8.70
N PRO A 215 -11.12 12.32 9.10
CA PRO A 215 -11.03 13.43 8.17
C PRO A 215 -9.78 13.33 7.31
N ILE A 216 -9.93 13.58 6.02
CA ILE A 216 -8.85 13.67 5.04
C ILE A 216 -8.79 15.10 4.53
N ILE A 217 -7.73 15.79 4.88
CA ILE A 217 -7.59 17.25 4.75
C ILE A 217 -6.84 17.57 3.47
N GLY A 218 -7.40 18.44 2.63
CA GLY A 218 -6.71 18.97 1.47
C GLY A 218 -5.67 20.04 1.84
N TYR A 219 -4.56 20.07 1.10
CA TYR A 219 -3.48 21.04 1.34
C TYR A 219 -3.93 22.46 0.99
N GLY A 220 -3.87 23.37 1.96
CA GLY A 220 -4.11 24.79 1.77
C GLY A 220 -5.50 25.15 1.24
N ASN A 221 -6.50 24.30 1.44
CA ASN A 221 -7.89 24.54 1.03
C ASN A 221 -8.90 24.11 2.11
N ASP A 222 -10.19 24.25 1.82
CA ASP A 222 -11.27 23.96 2.77
C ASP A 222 -11.92 22.58 2.59
N THR A 223 -11.39 21.78 1.67
CA THR A 223 -11.91 20.44 1.41
C THR A 223 -11.44 19.47 2.49
N VAL A 224 -12.38 18.81 3.14
CA VAL A 224 -12.13 17.71 4.07
C VAL A 224 -13.01 16.52 3.68
N ASN A 225 -12.39 15.54 3.05
CA ASN A 225 -13.04 14.29 2.66
C ASN A 225 -13.11 13.31 3.83
N THR A 226 -13.72 12.15 3.63
CA THR A 226 -13.93 11.16 4.68
C THR A 226 -13.29 9.84 4.31
N LEU A 227 -12.45 9.30 5.21
CA LEU A 227 -12.13 7.88 5.23
C LEU A 227 -13.08 7.20 6.23
N ARG A 228 -13.97 6.33 5.73
CA ARG A 228 -14.90 5.55 6.56
C ARG A 228 -14.40 4.12 6.70
N LEU A 229 -14.13 3.72 7.93
CA LEU A 229 -13.67 2.39 8.28
C LEU A 229 -14.73 1.67 9.10
N TRP A 230 -15.01 0.42 8.75
CA TRP A 230 -16.02 -0.41 9.38
C TRP A 230 -15.43 -1.33 10.44
N GLU A 231 -16.00 -1.28 11.63
CA GLU A 231 -15.69 -2.19 12.74
C GLU A 231 -16.84 -3.19 12.89
N ALA A 232 -16.50 -4.47 12.98
CA ALA A 232 -17.46 -5.54 13.14
C ALA A 232 -17.86 -5.73 14.61
N ARG A 233 -19.15 -5.86 14.88
CA ARG A 233 -19.72 -6.08 16.20
C ARG A 233 -20.83 -7.13 16.13
N SER A 234 -21.00 -7.92 17.21
CA SER A 234 -22.14 -8.81 17.35
C SER A 234 -23.42 -8.03 17.69
N PRO A 235 -24.57 -8.32 17.05
CA PRO A 235 -25.85 -7.76 17.45
C PRO A 235 -26.33 -8.26 18.81
N GLU A 236 -26.01 -9.49 19.18
CA GLU A 236 -26.42 -10.12 20.44
C GLU A 236 -25.48 -9.72 21.61
N GLY A 237 -24.23 -9.36 21.29
CA GLY A 237 -23.21 -8.97 22.26
C GLY A 237 -22.84 -10.11 23.22
N PHE A 238 -23.03 -9.87 24.50
CA PHE A 238 -22.65 -10.75 25.59
C PHE A 238 -23.87 -11.51 26.15
N ASP A 239 -23.77 -12.86 26.22
CA ASP A 239 -24.84 -13.68 26.80
C ASP A 239 -24.76 -13.76 28.31
N LEU A 240 -25.57 -12.94 28.98
CA LEU A 240 -25.63 -12.90 30.44
C LEU A 240 -26.10 -14.22 31.09
N ASN A 241 -26.94 -15.00 30.42
CA ASN A 241 -27.44 -16.27 30.96
C ASN A 241 -26.34 -17.33 31.00
N LEU A 242 -25.57 -17.43 29.93
CA LEU A 242 -24.38 -18.28 29.90
C LEU A 242 -23.35 -17.85 30.93
N PHE A 243 -23.12 -16.54 31.08
CA PHE A 243 -22.20 -16.01 32.09
C PHE A 243 -22.65 -16.37 33.51
N ASN A 244 -23.92 -16.16 33.84
CA ASN A 244 -24.50 -16.53 35.13
C ASN A 244 -24.47 -18.04 35.40
N SER A 245 -24.43 -18.84 34.34
CA SER A 245 -24.26 -20.30 34.41
C SER A 245 -22.79 -20.73 34.47
N GLN A 246 -21.85 -19.80 34.70
CA GLN A 246 -20.41 -20.01 34.83
C GLN A 246 -19.74 -20.48 33.53
N LYS A 247 -20.40 -20.29 32.39
CA LYS A 247 -19.85 -20.59 31.04
C LYS A 247 -19.25 -19.33 30.39
N TYR A 248 -18.22 -18.78 31.05
CA TYR A 248 -17.67 -17.45 30.77
C TYR A 248 -17.17 -17.30 29.31
N LEU A 249 -16.47 -18.30 28.77
CA LEU A 249 -15.96 -18.25 27.37
C LEU A 249 -17.11 -18.30 26.39
N MET A 250 -18.08 -19.21 26.60
CA MET A 250 -19.25 -19.34 25.72
C MET A 250 -20.13 -18.09 25.73
N ALA A 251 -20.17 -17.36 26.85
CA ALA A 251 -20.94 -16.11 27.00
C ALA A 251 -20.41 -14.99 26.04
N SER A 252 -19.16 -15.09 25.59
CA SER A 252 -18.52 -14.11 24.70
C SER A 252 -18.24 -14.65 23.28
N GLU A 253 -18.50 -15.94 23.05
CA GLU A 253 -18.10 -16.64 21.80
C GLU A 253 -18.62 -15.94 20.54
N LYS A 254 -19.93 -15.67 20.45
CA LYS A 254 -20.54 -14.97 19.32
C LYS A 254 -20.01 -13.53 19.14
N ALA A 255 -19.69 -12.86 20.23
CA ALA A 255 -19.10 -11.53 20.17
C ALA A 255 -17.68 -11.58 19.58
N VAL A 256 -16.90 -12.57 20.01
CA VAL A 256 -15.54 -12.80 19.50
C VAL A 256 -15.55 -13.16 18.01
N GLU A 257 -16.41 -14.10 17.60
CA GLU A 257 -16.55 -14.50 16.18
C GLU A 257 -16.90 -13.33 15.26
N ALA A 258 -17.85 -12.48 15.67
CA ALA A 258 -18.19 -11.29 14.91
C ALA A 258 -17.04 -10.27 14.84
N GLU A 259 -16.38 -10.01 15.98
CA GLU A 259 -15.27 -9.06 16.04
C GLU A 259 -14.03 -9.53 15.28
N ASP A 260 -13.82 -10.84 15.12
CA ASP A 260 -12.70 -11.41 14.37
C ASP A 260 -12.65 -10.92 12.92
N ILE A 261 -13.81 -10.59 12.33
CA ILE A 261 -13.88 -10.06 10.96
C ILE A 261 -13.04 -8.77 10.80
N SER A 262 -13.03 -7.90 11.82
CA SER A 262 -12.21 -6.68 11.80
C SER A 262 -11.04 -6.72 12.78
N ARG A 263 -10.57 -7.90 13.20
CA ARG A 263 -9.54 -8.01 14.21
C ARG A 263 -8.14 -7.79 13.67
N VAL A 264 -7.75 -8.49 12.62
CA VAL A 264 -6.38 -8.51 12.09
C VAL A 264 -6.38 -8.34 10.58
N LEU A 265 -5.49 -7.47 10.10
CA LEU A 265 -5.19 -7.32 8.67
C LEU A 265 -4.43 -8.56 8.16
N TYR A 266 -4.92 -9.17 7.08
CA TYR A 266 -4.35 -10.37 6.47
C TYR A 266 -4.13 -11.52 7.45
N PRO A 267 -5.22 -12.13 7.97
CA PRO A 267 -5.09 -13.36 8.73
C PRO A 267 -4.43 -14.44 7.87
N ASN A 268 -3.73 -15.37 8.53
CA ASN A 268 -3.13 -16.51 7.84
C ASN A 268 -4.23 -17.32 7.13
N ASP A 269 -4.10 -17.51 5.83
CA ASP A 269 -5.06 -18.15 4.94
C ASP A 269 -4.54 -19.47 4.32
N THR A 270 -3.57 -20.09 4.97
CA THR A 270 -3.07 -21.41 4.54
C THR A 270 -4.17 -22.49 4.65
N GLU A 271 -5.05 -22.35 5.65
CA GLU A 271 -6.14 -23.27 5.94
C GLU A 271 -7.51 -22.67 5.56
N LYS A 272 -8.53 -23.54 5.53
CA LYS A 272 -9.89 -23.19 5.11
C LYS A 272 -10.50 -22.07 5.97
N ASP A 273 -10.28 -22.08 7.27
CA ASP A 273 -10.86 -21.10 8.20
C ASP A 273 -10.28 -19.69 7.97
N GLY A 274 -8.99 -19.61 7.70
CA GLY A 274 -8.35 -18.34 7.33
C GLY A 274 -8.86 -17.78 6.00
N LYS A 275 -9.05 -18.64 4.99
CA LYS A 275 -9.69 -18.26 3.73
C LYS A 275 -11.12 -17.77 3.94
N MET A 276 -11.90 -18.47 4.78
CA MET A 276 -13.25 -18.07 5.15
C MET A 276 -13.28 -16.70 5.80
N LEU A 277 -12.36 -16.43 6.75
CA LEU A 277 -12.27 -15.14 7.43
C LEU A 277 -11.93 -14.01 6.43
N ARG A 278 -11.00 -14.24 5.50
CA ARG A 278 -10.69 -13.26 4.45
C ARG A 278 -11.90 -12.94 3.56
N LEU A 279 -12.66 -13.93 3.16
CA LEU A 279 -13.88 -13.72 2.38
C LEU A 279 -14.93 -12.96 3.20
N LYS A 280 -15.10 -13.29 4.49
CA LYS A 280 -15.95 -12.52 5.42
C LYS A 280 -15.53 -11.06 5.49
N GLN A 281 -14.23 -10.76 5.61
CA GLN A 281 -13.70 -9.39 5.62
C GLN A 281 -14.06 -8.61 4.35
N GLN A 282 -13.85 -9.20 3.19
CA GLN A 282 -14.14 -8.57 1.90
C GLN A 282 -15.64 -8.26 1.74
N PHE A 283 -16.50 -9.22 2.02
CA PHE A 283 -17.95 -9.03 1.91
C PHE A 283 -18.47 -8.05 2.96
N PHE A 284 -17.95 -8.12 4.18
CA PHE A 284 -18.37 -7.27 5.29
C PHE A 284 -18.22 -5.78 4.95
N PHE A 285 -17.01 -5.34 4.56
CA PHE A 285 -16.81 -3.93 4.31
C PHE A 285 -17.47 -3.45 3.02
N THR A 286 -17.55 -4.28 1.99
CA THR A 286 -18.21 -3.91 0.72
C THR A 286 -19.71 -3.81 0.89
N SER A 287 -20.35 -4.74 1.60
CA SER A 287 -21.78 -4.69 1.87
C SER A 287 -22.17 -3.48 2.72
N ALA A 288 -21.47 -3.24 3.82
CA ALA A 288 -21.70 -2.07 4.67
C ALA A 288 -21.54 -0.76 3.89
N SER A 289 -20.49 -0.66 3.07
CA SER A 289 -20.22 0.51 2.25
C SER A 289 -21.32 0.77 1.21
N LEU A 290 -21.76 -0.26 0.50
CA LEU A 290 -22.82 -0.15 -0.50
C LEU A 290 -24.18 0.21 0.13
N GLN A 291 -24.52 -0.37 1.27
CA GLN A 291 -25.73 -0.01 2.01
C GLN A 291 -25.72 1.48 2.39
N ASP A 292 -24.59 2.00 2.84
CA ASP A 292 -24.42 3.42 3.17
C ASP A 292 -24.52 4.32 1.94
N ILE A 293 -23.88 3.96 0.83
CA ILE A 293 -23.90 4.71 -0.43
C ILE A 293 -25.33 4.77 -0.98
N VAL A 294 -26.04 3.64 -1.04
CA VAL A 294 -27.43 3.57 -1.52
C VAL A 294 -28.35 4.39 -0.61
N ARG A 295 -28.23 4.25 0.71
CA ARG A 295 -28.97 5.06 1.68
C ARG A 295 -28.73 6.56 1.47
N ARG A 296 -27.48 6.98 1.28
CA ARG A 296 -27.13 8.38 1.01
C ARG A 296 -27.73 8.87 -0.29
N TYR A 297 -27.62 8.07 -1.35
CA TYR A 297 -28.25 8.40 -2.63
C TYR A 297 -29.74 8.63 -2.46
N LYS A 298 -30.45 7.69 -1.82
CA LYS A 298 -31.90 7.78 -1.59
C LYS A 298 -32.29 9.03 -0.78
N SER A 299 -31.49 9.43 0.20
CA SER A 299 -31.77 10.61 1.02
C SER A 299 -31.70 11.94 0.24
N ILE A 300 -31.00 11.94 -0.90
CA ILE A 300 -30.83 13.16 -1.74
C ILE A 300 -31.71 13.11 -3.01
N TYR A 301 -31.78 11.92 -3.64
CA TYR A 301 -32.38 11.76 -4.98
C TYR A 301 -33.67 10.91 -4.99
N GLY A 302 -34.07 10.35 -3.83
CA GLY A 302 -35.22 9.44 -3.75
C GLY A 302 -34.92 8.04 -4.29
N ASN A 303 -35.98 7.33 -4.74
CA ASN A 303 -35.90 5.94 -5.16
C ASN A 303 -35.72 5.75 -6.67
N ASP A 304 -35.45 6.80 -7.42
CA ASP A 304 -35.11 6.69 -8.86
C ASP A 304 -33.61 6.46 -9.02
N PHE A 305 -33.22 5.22 -9.36
CA PHE A 305 -31.84 4.82 -9.55
C PHE A 305 -31.33 5.00 -10.98
N SER A 306 -32.14 5.47 -11.92
CA SER A 306 -31.75 5.63 -13.33
C SER A 306 -30.49 6.50 -13.50
N LYS A 307 -30.30 7.46 -12.59
CA LYS A 307 -29.14 8.39 -12.54
C LYS A 307 -28.09 8.03 -11.49
N PHE A 308 -28.14 6.83 -10.91
CA PHE A 308 -27.23 6.45 -9.84
C PHE A 308 -25.74 6.55 -10.28
N HIS A 309 -25.43 6.10 -11.48
CA HIS A 309 -24.07 6.18 -12.06
C HIS A 309 -23.60 7.61 -12.40
N GLU A 310 -24.54 8.58 -12.52
CA GLU A 310 -24.19 10.00 -12.69
C GLU A 310 -23.79 10.66 -11.36
N LYS A 311 -24.11 10.02 -10.22
CA LYS A 311 -23.89 10.54 -8.87
C LYS A 311 -22.89 9.72 -8.05
N VAL A 312 -22.57 8.51 -8.47
CA VAL A 312 -21.74 7.56 -7.76
C VAL A 312 -20.72 6.94 -8.71
N ALA A 313 -19.45 7.00 -8.34
CA ALA A 313 -18.36 6.25 -8.95
C ALA A 313 -17.67 5.41 -7.87
N ILE A 314 -17.44 4.13 -8.12
CA ILE A 314 -16.77 3.21 -7.17
C ILE A 314 -15.52 2.64 -7.84
N GLN A 315 -14.36 2.91 -7.24
CA GLN A 315 -13.09 2.33 -7.67
C GLN A 315 -12.75 1.12 -6.81
N LEU A 316 -12.52 -0.01 -7.46
CA LEU A 316 -12.13 -1.27 -6.83
C LEU A 316 -10.60 -1.37 -6.82
N ASN A 317 -9.99 -1.27 -5.64
CA ASN A 317 -8.55 -1.36 -5.48
C ASN A 317 -8.12 -2.83 -5.34
N ASP A 318 -7.69 -3.42 -6.44
CA ASP A 318 -7.45 -4.84 -6.64
C ASP A 318 -8.76 -5.69 -6.61
N THR A 319 -8.63 -7.00 -6.49
CA THR A 319 -9.77 -7.94 -6.45
C THR A 319 -10.46 -8.03 -5.09
N HIS A 320 -9.83 -7.51 -4.03
CA HIS A 320 -10.35 -7.61 -2.66
C HIS A 320 -11.79 -7.07 -2.52
N PRO A 321 -12.20 -5.95 -3.16
CA PRO A 321 -13.57 -5.46 -3.07
C PRO A 321 -14.49 -5.91 -4.22
N VAL A 322 -14.09 -6.83 -5.09
CA VAL A 322 -14.86 -7.19 -6.30
C VAL A 322 -16.22 -7.80 -5.97
N VAL A 323 -16.37 -8.43 -4.82
CA VAL A 323 -17.67 -8.95 -4.34
C VAL A 323 -18.72 -7.82 -4.18
N ALA A 324 -18.31 -6.55 -4.20
CA ALA A 324 -19.21 -5.40 -4.26
C ALA A 324 -20.11 -5.40 -5.52
N ILE A 325 -19.64 -5.94 -6.63
CA ILE A 325 -20.43 -6.00 -7.88
C ILE A 325 -21.70 -6.83 -7.69
N PRO A 326 -21.65 -8.11 -7.32
CA PRO A 326 -22.87 -8.88 -7.08
C PRO A 326 -23.64 -8.41 -5.83
N GLU A 327 -22.98 -7.79 -4.86
CA GLU A 327 -23.67 -7.22 -3.69
C GLU A 327 -24.53 -6.00 -4.06
N LEU A 328 -24.06 -5.10 -4.93
CA LEU A 328 -24.87 -4.00 -5.41
C LEU A 328 -26.06 -4.50 -6.24
N MET A 329 -25.85 -5.55 -7.06
CA MET A 329 -26.94 -6.24 -7.74
C MET A 329 -27.98 -6.78 -6.75
N ARG A 330 -27.53 -7.43 -5.67
CA ARG A 330 -28.44 -7.95 -4.63
C ARG A 330 -29.25 -6.82 -3.99
N ILE A 331 -28.63 -5.71 -3.65
CA ILE A 331 -29.33 -4.56 -3.08
C ILE A 331 -30.38 -4.04 -4.06
N PHE A 332 -30.05 -3.86 -5.33
CA PHE A 332 -31.01 -3.38 -6.34
C PHE A 332 -32.13 -4.37 -6.62
N LEU A 333 -31.83 -5.68 -6.73
CA LEU A 333 -32.83 -6.70 -7.01
C LEU A 333 -33.74 -6.97 -5.81
N ASP A 334 -33.15 -7.23 -4.63
CA ASP A 334 -33.87 -7.79 -3.49
C ASP A 334 -34.44 -6.70 -2.59
N TYR A 335 -33.79 -5.53 -2.45
CA TYR A 335 -34.30 -4.43 -1.63
C TYR A 335 -34.98 -3.33 -2.42
N GLU A 336 -34.37 -2.87 -3.51
CA GLU A 336 -34.90 -1.76 -4.31
C GLU A 336 -35.85 -2.23 -5.43
N LYS A 337 -36.00 -3.55 -5.64
CA LYS A 337 -36.94 -4.19 -6.57
C LYS A 337 -36.75 -3.81 -8.04
N LEU A 338 -35.51 -3.44 -8.44
CA LEU A 338 -35.19 -3.18 -9.85
C LEU A 338 -35.24 -4.48 -10.68
N GLY A 339 -35.42 -4.35 -11.98
CA GLY A 339 -35.23 -5.45 -12.92
C GLY A 339 -33.77 -5.79 -13.11
N TRP A 340 -33.44 -7.03 -13.52
CA TRP A 340 -32.06 -7.48 -13.71
C TRP A 340 -31.27 -6.58 -14.67
N ASP A 341 -31.83 -6.30 -15.85
CA ASP A 341 -31.13 -5.59 -16.91
C ASP A 341 -30.86 -4.14 -16.54
N GLU A 342 -31.81 -3.50 -15.85
CA GLU A 342 -31.64 -2.16 -15.29
C GLU A 342 -30.54 -2.15 -14.23
N ALA A 343 -30.62 -3.02 -13.23
CA ALA A 343 -29.63 -3.14 -12.16
C ALA A 343 -28.23 -3.42 -12.71
N TRP A 344 -28.10 -4.35 -13.65
CA TRP A 344 -26.83 -4.70 -14.27
C TRP A 344 -26.24 -3.56 -15.12
N SER A 345 -27.09 -2.83 -15.85
CA SER A 345 -26.67 -1.64 -16.61
C SER A 345 -26.11 -0.55 -15.69
N ILE A 346 -26.74 -0.32 -14.54
CA ILE A 346 -26.25 0.65 -13.53
C ILE A 346 -24.91 0.16 -12.95
N CYS A 347 -24.85 -1.09 -12.49
CA CYS A 347 -23.63 -1.66 -11.91
C CYS A 347 -22.41 -1.52 -12.83
N LYS A 348 -22.55 -1.90 -14.10
CA LYS A 348 -21.46 -1.78 -15.08
C LYS A 348 -20.97 -0.35 -15.32
N LYS A 349 -21.79 0.67 -15.05
CA LYS A 349 -21.39 2.09 -15.18
C LYS A 349 -20.80 2.68 -13.91
N VAL A 350 -21.02 2.04 -12.77
CA VAL A 350 -20.59 2.54 -11.45
C VAL A 350 -19.20 2.06 -11.10
N PHE A 351 -18.86 0.80 -11.41
CA PHE A 351 -17.60 0.18 -11.00
C PHE A 351 -16.50 0.37 -12.03
N ALA A 352 -15.30 0.63 -11.53
CA ALA A 352 -14.04 0.55 -12.26
C ALA A 352 -13.03 -0.26 -11.43
N TYR A 353 -12.16 -1.01 -12.09
CA TYR A 353 -11.25 -1.95 -11.47
C TYR A 353 -9.80 -1.61 -11.77
N THR A 354 -8.98 -1.50 -10.74
CA THR A 354 -7.52 -1.39 -10.82
C THR A 354 -6.88 -2.74 -10.51
N ASN A 355 -6.12 -3.27 -11.47
CA ASN A 355 -5.31 -4.48 -11.26
C ASN A 355 -3.92 -4.10 -10.74
N HIS A 356 -3.47 -4.78 -9.67
CA HIS A 356 -2.13 -4.60 -9.08
C HIS A 356 -1.23 -5.84 -9.23
N THR A 357 -1.68 -6.85 -9.95
CA THR A 357 -1.06 -8.17 -10.01
C THR A 357 -0.66 -8.50 -11.45
N ILE A 358 0.58 -8.95 -11.66
CA ILE A 358 1.03 -9.45 -12.97
C ILE A 358 0.86 -10.98 -13.04
N LEU A 359 1.20 -11.68 -11.94
CA LEU A 359 1.20 -13.14 -11.92
C LEU A 359 -0.22 -13.69 -11.97
N SER A 360 -0.59 -14.39 -13.05
CA SER A 360 -1.93 -14.97 -13.21
C SER A 360 -2.30 -15.99 -12.15
N GLU A 361 -1.32 -16.73 -11.62
CA GLU A 361 -1.51 -17.65 -10.50
C GLU A 361 -1.86 -16.94 -9.18
N ALA A 362 -1.48 -15.67 -9.03
CA ALA A 362 -1.78 -14.85 -7.85
C ALA A 362 -3.14 -14.12 -7.97
N LEU A 363 -3.83 -14.21 -9.11
CA LEU A 363 -5.19 -13.67 -9.26
C LEU A 363 -6.16 -14.43 -8.35
N GLU A 364 -6.92 -13.68 -7.56
CA GLU A 364 -7.79 -14.23 -6.52
C GLU A 364 -8.91 -15.11 -7.09
N LYS A 365 -9.08 -16.29 -6.50
CA LYS A 365 -10.12 -17.26 -6.82
C LYS A 365 -10.70 -17.78 -5.51
N TRP A 366 -12.02 -18.02 -5.49
CA TRP A 366 -12.71 -18.57 -4.34
C TRP A 366 -13.36 -19.90 -4.70
N ASP A 367 -13.07 -20.94 -3.92
CA ASP A 367 -13.73 -22.24 -4.07
C ASP A 367 -15.22 -22.10 -3.83
N ILE A 368 -16.05 -22.66 -4.71
CA ILE A 368 -17.51 -22.63 -4.59
C ILE A 368 -17.96 -23.30 -3.28
N SER A 369 -17.29 -24.38 -2.86
CA SER A 369 -17.55 -25.06 -1.61
C SER A 369 -17.39 -24.21 -0.35
N LEU A 370 -16.64 -23.12 -0.47
CA LEU A 370 -16.45 -22.13 0.59
C LEU A 370 -17.38 -20.92 0.39
N PHE A 371 -17.48 -20.43 -0.83
CA PHE A 371 -18.21 -19.20 -1.16
C PHE A 371 -19.74 -19.37 -1.07
N GLN A 372 -20.27 -20.44 -1.66
CA GLN A 372 -21.72 -20.66 -1.75
C GLN A 372 -22.40 -20.82 -0.38
N PRO A 373 -21.88 -21.61 0.58
CA PRO A 373 -22.49 -21.71 1.91
C PRO A 373 -22.42 -20.40 2.69
N LEU A 374 -21.35 -19.62 2.52
CA LEU A 374 -21.17 -18.35 3.22
C LEU A 374 -22.04 -17.24 2.63
N LEU A 375 -22.16 -17.17 1.30
CA LEU A 375 -22.82 -16.10 0.56
C LEU A 375 -23.80 -16.64 -0.48
N PRO A 376 -24.84 -17.41 -0.06
CA PRO A 376 -25.66 -18.18 -1.00
C PRO A 376 -26.40 -17.29 -2.02
N ARG A 377 -26.89 -16.12 -1.63
CA ARG A 377 -27.59 -15.21 -2.55
C ARG A 377 -26.63 -14.54 -3.52
N ILE A 378 -25.44 -14.15 -3.03
CA ILE A 378 -24.39 -13.58 -3.88
C ILE A 378 -23.93 -14.59 -4.91
N TYR A 379 -23.77 -15.86 -4.52
CA TYR A 379 -23.42 -16.94 -5.44
C TYR A 379 -24.45 -17.10 -6.55
N GLN A 380 -25.77 -17.11 -6.25
CA GLN A 380 -26.82 -17.16 -7.28
C GLN A 380 -26.72 -16.00 -8.29
N ILE A 381 -26.39 -14.79 -7.79
CA ILE A 381 -26.21 -13.64 -8.67
C ILE A 381 -24.97 -13.79 -9.55
N VAL A 382 -23.86 -14.30 -8.98
CA VAL A 382 -22.64 -14.60 -9.76
C VAL A 382 -22.91 -15.68 -10.81
N GLU A 383 -23.68 -16.72 -10.48
CA GLU A 383 -24.11 -17.75 -11.46
C GLU A 383 -24.88 -17.15 -12.65
N GLU A 384 -25.81 -16.25 -12.37
CA GLU A 384 -26.59 -15.60 -13.45
C GLU A 384 -25.74 -14.63 -14.27
N ILE A 385 -24.83 -13.88 -13.62
CA ILE A 385 -23.84 -13.05 -14.33
C ILE A 385 -22.98 -13.93 -15.25
N ASN A 386 -22.47 -15.05 -14.72
CA ASN A 386 -21.66 -15.99 -15.50
C ASN A 386 -22.43 -16.61 -16.66
N ARG A 387 -23.68 -17.04 -16.45
CA ARG A 387 -24.51 -17.59 -17.50
C ARG A 387 -24.68 -16.61 -18.66
N ARG A 388 -25.06 -15.36 -18.35
CA ARG A 388 -25.23 -14.31 -19.37
C ARG A 388 -23.92 -13.97 -20.09
N PHE A 389 -22.83 -13.96 -19.35
CA PHE A 389 -21.52 -13.74 -19.94
C PHE A 389 -21.08 -14.90 -20.85
N MET A 390 -21.38 -16.15 -20.47
CA MET A 390 -21.12 -17.30 -21.34
C MET A 390 -21.96 -17.25 -22.63
N ASP A 391 -23.20 -16.76 -22.58
CA ASP A 391 -24.04 -16.55 -23.78
C ASP A 391 -23.38 -15.51 -24.72
N GLU A 392 -22.82 -14.41 -24.15
CA GLU A 392 -22.06 -13.39 -24.90
C GLU A 392 -20.80 -13.97 -25.54
N LEU A 393 -20.04 -14.77 -24.78
CA LEU A 393 -18.83 -15.44 -25.29
C LEU A 393 -19.17 -16.44 -26.41
N ASN A 394 -20.25 -17.20 -26.25
CA ASN A 394 -20.71 -18.16 -27.25
C ASN A 394 -21.09 -17.45 -28.57
N ALA A 395 -21.79 -16.35 -28.50
CA ALA A 395 -22.10 -15.52 -29.66
C ALA A 395 -20.85 -14.95 -30.35
N ARG A 396 -19.82 -14.62 -29.56
CA ARG A 396 -18.55 -14.02 -30.06
C ARG A 396 -17.61 -15.07 -30.68
N TYR A 397 -17.49 -16.23 -30.06
CA TYR A 397 -16.50 -17.27 -30.41
C TYR A 397 -17.09 -18.51 -31.08
N ASN A 398 -18.36 -18.44 -31.56
CA ASN A 398 -19.01 -19.47 -32.36
C ASN A 398 -18.89 -20.93 -31.82
N GLY A 399 -19.02 -21.09 -30.50
CA GLY A 399 -18.96 -22.39 -29.84
C GLY A 399 -17.54 -22.92 -29.58
N ASP A 400 -16.51 -22.12 -29.66
CA ASP A 400 -15.19 -22.48 -29.13
C ASP A 400 -15.26 -22.68 -27.61
N TRP A 401 -15.68 -23.90 -27.25
CA TRP A 401 -15.98 -24.26 -25.88
C TRP A 401 -14.78 -24.19 -24.94
N GLN A 402 -13.57 -24.43 -25.44
CA GLN A 402 -12.34 -24.35 -24.66
C GLN A 402 -12.06 -22.91 -24.24
N LYS A 403 -12.19 -21.98 -25.18
CA LYS A 403 -12.01 -20.53 -24.91
C LYS A 403 -13.12 -20.00 -23.99
N ILE A 404 -14.38 -20.40 -24.22
CA ILE A 404 -15.50 -20.00 -23.38
C ILE A 404 -15.30 -20.47 -21.93
N GLN A 405 -14.89 -21.72 -21.71
CA GLN A 405 -14.57 -22.23 -20.36
C GLN A 405 -13.38 -21.52 -19.71
N TYR A 406 -12.37 -21.20 -20.47
CA TYR A 406 -11.22 -20.44 -19.96
C TYR A 406 -11.64 -19.06 -19.47
N MET A 407 -12.47 -18.35 -20.22
CA MET A 407 -12.92 -16.98 -19.91
C MET A 407 -14.10 -16.94 -18.93
N SER A 408 -14.78 -18.04 -18.66
CA SER A 408 -15.93 -18.06 -17.74
C SER A 408 -15.54 -17.60 -16.33
N ILE A 409 -16.42 -16.84 -15.67
CA ILE A 409 -16.24 -16.37 -14.30
C ILE A 409 -16.20 -17.56 -13.32
N ILE A 410 -17.09 -18.52 -13.53
CA ILE A 410 -17.11 -19.76 -12.76
C ILE A 410 -16.49 -20.88 -13.60
N GLY A 411 -15.44 -21.47 -13.09
CA GLY A 411 -14.76 -22.57 -13.74
C GLY A 411 -13.90 -23.40 -12.78
N ASN A 412 -13.81 -24.71 -13.04
CA ASN A 412 -13.01 -25.63 -12.21
C ASN A 412 -13.38 -25.61 -10.71
N GLY A 413 -14.67 -25.41 -10.38
CA GLY A 413 -15.14 -25.35 -9.00
C GLY A 413 -14.78 -24.05 -8.26
N GLN A 414 -14.36 -23.02 -8.99
CA GLN A 414 -13.92 -21.75 -8.42
C GLN A 414 -14.59 -20.55 -9.09
N ILE A 415 -14.71 -19.44 -8.35
CA ILE A 415 -15.10 -18.12 -8.84
C ILE A 415 -13.81 -17.33 -9.06
N ARG A 416 -13.60 -16.82 -10.27
CA ARG A 416 -12.43 -16.05 -10.69
C ARG A 416 -12.75 -14.57 -10.55
N MET A 417 -12.22 -13.93 -9.49
CA MET A 417 -12.61 -12.57 -9.11
C MET A 417 -12.18 -11.52 -10.13
N ALA A 418 -11.00 -11.65 -10.72
CA ALA A 418 -10.56 -10.72 -11.77
C ALA A 418 -11.47 -10.76 -13.00
N TRP A 419 -11.98 -11.94 -13.38
CA TRP A 419 -12.94 -12.09 -14.48
C TRP A 419 -14.26 -11.39 -14.18
N LEU A 420 -14.76 -11.56 -12.97
CA LEU A 420 -15.97 -10.84 -12.51
C LEU A 420 -15.74 -9.32 -12.51
N ALA A 421 -14.57 -8.86 -12.08
CA ALA A 421 -14.20 -7.46 -12.08
C ALA A 421 -14.21 -6.83 -13.48
N ILE A 422 -13.62 -7.52 -14.47
CA ILE A 422 -13.55 -7.03 -15.85
C ILE A 422 -14.94 -6.98 -16.48
N VAL A 423 -15.75 -8.00 -16.26
CA VAL A 423 -17.14 -8.07 -16.80
C VAL A 423 -18.02 -7.00 -16.18
N GLY A 424 -17.93 -6.79 -14.87
CA GLY A 424 -18.78 -5.87 -14.10
C GLY A 424 -18.32 -4.43 -14.05
N SER A 425 -17.16 -4.09 -14.63
CA SER A 425 -16.59 -2.74 -14.63
C SER A 425 -16.62 -2.10 -16.00
N HIS A 426 -16.73 -0.76 -16.06
CA HIS A 426 -16.64 -0.02 -17.33
C HIS A 426 -15.20 0.30 -17.73
N LYS A 427 -14.27 0.33 -16.76
CA LYS A 427 -12.84 0.54 -16.99
C LYS A 427 -12.01 -0.41 -16.15
N VAL A 428 -10.88 -0.82 -16.71
CA VAL A 428 -9.86 -1.68 -16.10
C VAL A 428 -8.52 -1.03 -16.35
N ASN A 429 -7.77 -0.71 -15.30
CA ASN A 429 -6.47 -0.12 -15.49
C ASN A 429 -5.33 -0.93 -14.85
N GLY A 430 -4.19 -0.91 -15.54
CA GLY A 430 -2.90 -1.22 -14.94
C GLY A 430 -2.32 0.01 -14.21
N VAL A 431 -1.19 -0.17 -13.55
CA VAL A 431 -0.61 0.81 -12.62
C VAL A 431 0.78 1.31 -13.02
N ALA A 432 1.28 0.90 -14.17
CA ALA A 432 2.45 1.42 -14.89
C ALA A 432 2.33 1.08 -16.36
N ALA A 433 3.04 1.80 -17.22
CA ALA A 433 2.97 1.60 -18.67
C ALA A 433 3.31 0.15 -19.07
N LEU A 434 4.45 -0.38 -18.59
CA LEU A 434 4.86 -1.76 -18.85
C LEU A 434 3.83 -2.77 -18.33
N HIS A 435 3.34 -2.58 -17.11
CA HIS A 435 2.31 -3.44 -16.51
C HIS A 435 1.06 -3.51 -17.39
N THR A 436 0.59 -2.37 -17.84
CA THR A 436 -0.61 -2.28 -18.69
C THR A 436 -0.40 -3.00 -20.02
N GLU A 437 0.76 -2.89 -20.63
CA GLU A 437 1.07 -3.61 -21.87
C GLU A 437 1.16 -5.13 -21.65
N ILE A 438 1.73 -5.57 -20.52
CA ILE A 438 1.72 -7.00 -20.13
C ILE A 438 0.28 -7.49 -19.95
N LEU A 439 -0.58 -6.72 -19.29
CA LEU A 439 -2.00 -7.09 -19.12
C LEU A 439 -2.70 -7.21 -20.48
N LYS A 440 -2.50 -6.27 -21.40
CA LYS A 440 -3.17 -6.26 -22.71
C LYS A 440 -2.69 -7.37 -23.65
N HIS A 441 -1.40 -7.69 -23.63
CA HIS A 441 -0.79 -8.53 -24.66
C HIS A 441 -0.38 -9.92 -24.16
N SER A 442 -0.37 -10.15 -22.85
CA SER A 442 -0.06 -11.46 -22.23
C SER A 442 -1.16 -11.89 -21.28
N GLU A 443 -1.18 -11.39 -20.03
CA GLU A 443 -1.96 -11.94 -18.91
C GLU A 443 -3.49 -11.86 -19.11
N LEU A 444 -4.00 -10.76 -19.66
CA LEU A 444 -5.42 -10.53 -19.89
C LEU A 444 -5.75 -10.31 -21.37
N LYS A 445 -4.92 -10.87 -22.25
CA LYS A 445 -5.05 -10.67 -23.70
C LYS A 445 -6.45 -10.98 -24.23
N ASP A 446 -7.04 -12.11 -23.85
CA ASP A 446 -8.38 -12.50 -24.29
C ASP A 446 -9.46 -11.52 -23.84
N TRP A 447 -9.28 -10.90 -22.69
CA TRP A 447 -10.17 -9.87 -22.15
C TRP A 447 -9.99 -8.54 -22.85
N TYR A 448 -8.76 -8.19 -23.19
CA TYR A 448 -8.45 -7.01 -24.00
C TYR A 448 -8.99 -7.17 -25.44
N ASP A 449 -8.85 -8.33 -26.05
CA ASP A 449 -9.42 -8.62 -27.37
C ASP A 449 -10.97 -8.55 -27.38
N LEU A 450 -11.60 -8.85 -26.23
CA LEU A 450 -13.07 -8.77 -26.08
C LEU A 450 -13.56 -7.35 -25.81
N TYR A 451 -12.85 -6.58 -24.96
CA TYR A 451 -13.24 -5.26 -24.49
C TYR A 451 -12.05 -4.26 -24.53
N PRO A 452 -11.46 -3.96 -25.71
CA PRO A 452 -10.28 -3.12 -25.77
C PRO A 452 -10.49 -1.71 -25.20
N GLU A 453 -11.73 -1.20 -25.28
CA GLU A 453 -12.10 0.14 -24.78
C GLU A 453 -12.11 0.26 -23.25
N LYS A 454 -12.10 -0.87 -22.53
CA LYS A 454 -12.06 -0.86 -21.06
C LYS A 454 -10.64 -0.64 -20.52
N PHE A 455 -9.61 -1.10 -21.25
CA PHE A 455 -8.24 -1.17 -20.72
C PHE A 455 -7.48 0.13 -20.94
N LEU A 456 -6.91 0.66 -19.86
CA LEU A 456 -6.09 1.86 -19.87
C LEU A 456 -4.98 1.79 -18.81
N ASN A 457 -3.98 2.66 -18.94
CA ASN A 457 -2.92 2.81 -17.96
C ASN A 457 -3.17 4.01 -17.07
N LYS A 458 -2.95 3.84 -15.77
CA LYS A 458 -2.81 4.91 -14.78
C LYS A 458 -1.56 4.67 -13.96
N THR A 459 -0.43 5.21 -14.40
CA THR A 459 0.83 5.09 -13.66
C THR A 459 0.64 5.61 -12.24
N ASN A 460 1.00 4.80 -11.26
CA ASN A 460 0.93 5.16 -9.86
C ASN A 460 1.70 6.44 -9.55
N GLY A 461 1.41 7.03 -8.42
CA GLY A 461 2.08 8.21 -7.91
C GLY A 461 2.09 8.23 -6.38
N ILE A 462 2.80 9.19 -5.85
CA ILE A 462 2.97 9.43 -4.41
C ILE A 462 2.60 10.88 -4.09
N THR A 463 2.17 11.16 -2.87
CA THR A 463 1.95 12.54 -2.44
C THR A 463 3.28 13.19 -2.03
N GLN A 464 3.65 14.27 -2.69
CA GLN A 464 4.84 15.06 -2.36
C GLN A 464 4.74 15.75 -1.01
N ARG A 465 3.54 15.97 -0.49
CA ARG A 465 3.32 16.60 0.82
C ARG A 465 3.89 15.75 1.95
N ARG A 466 3.60 14.44 1.96
CA ARG A 466 4.22 13.53 2.93
C ARG A 466 5.67 13.19 2.58
N TRP A 467 5.96 12.84 1.33
CA TRP A 467 7.21 12.20 0.95
C TRP A 467 8.35 13.16 0.59
N LEU A 468 8.06 14.45 0.46
CA LEU A 468 9.06 15.50 0.33
C LEU A 468 8.88 16.59 1.38
N LEU A 469 7.74 17.31 1.38
CA LEU A 469 7.54 18.46 2.25
C LEU A 469 7.66 18.10 3.74
N LYS A 470 7.04 16.98 4.17
CA LYS A 470 7.14 16.49 5.56
C LYS A 470 8.44 15.72 5.82
N ALA A 471 8.79 14.77 4.96
CA ALA A 471 9.86 13.83 5.23
C ALA A 471 11.26 14.47 5.08
N ASN A 472 11.42 15.50 4.24
CA ASN A 472 12.70 16.12 3.93
C ASN A 472 12.60 17.66 3.91
N PRO A 473 12.33 18.28 5.06
CA PRO A 473 12.08 19.73 5.12
C PRO A 473 13.26 20.58 4.62
N GLU A 474 14.52 20.20 4.90
CA GLU A 474 15.69 20.93 4.41
C GLU A 474 15.75 20.94 2.86
N LEU A 475 15.40 19.84 2.20
CA LEU A 475 15.30 19.78 0.73
C LEU A 475 14.10 20.58 0.22
N ALA A 476 12.96 20.49 0.88
CA ALA A 476 11.77 21.25 0.54
C ALA A 476 12.00 22.76 0.61
N ASP A 477 12.69 23.22 1.66
CA ASP A 477 13.07 24.63 1.83
C ASP A 477 14.02 25.09 0.70
N MET A 478 15.06 24.30 0.39
CA MET A 478 15.96 24.60 -0.73
C MET A 478 15.22 24.73 -2.06
N ILE A 479 14.32 23.79 -2.35
CA ILE A 479 13.51 23.81 -3.59
C ILE A 479 12.63 25.07 -3.61
N THR A 480 11.96 25.38 -2.50
CA THR A 480 11.06 26.54 -2.41
C THR A 480 11.82 27.86 -2.59
N GLU A 481 13.02 27.97 -2.03
CA GLU A 481 13.89 29.14 -2.26
C GLU A 481 14.30 29.30 -3.73
N LEU A 482 14.56 28.20 -4.42
CA LEU A 482 15.04 28.22 -5.82
C LEU A 482 13.93 28.46 -6.85
N ILE A 483 12.74 27.89 -6.66
CA ILE A 483 11.68 27.85 -7.68
C ILE A 483 10.29 28.28 -7.18
N GLY A 484 10.13 28.69 -5.92
CA GLY A 484 8.85 28.99 -5.29
C GLY A 484 8.13 27.73 -4.79
N ASP A 485 6.96 27.92 -4.18
CA ASP A 485 6.19 26.88 -3.46
C ASP A 485 5.15 26.12 -4.30
N LYS A 486 4.98 26.46 -5.57
CA LYS A 486 3.98 25.84 -6.45
C LYS A 486 4.16 24.32 -6.62
N TRP A 487 5.37 23.81 -6.47
CA TRP A 487 5.65 22.37 -6.55
C TRP A 487 4.85 21.53 -5.53
N ILE A 488 4.41 22.14 -4.43
CA ILE A 488 3.65 21.44 -3.39
C ILE A 488 2.28 20.94 -3.92
N THR A 489 1.70 21.66 -4.89
CA THR A 489 0.42 21.31 -5.53
C THR A 489 0.54 21.00 -7.02
N ASP A 490 1.70 21.24 -7.62
CA ASP A 490 2.03 20.87 -9.00
C ASP A 490 3.48 20.41 -9.08
N LEU A 491 3.68 19.10 -8.97
CA LEU A 491 5.03 18.53 -8.89
C LEU A 491 5.83 18.70 -10.19
N TYR A 492 5.20 18.97 -11.34
CA TYR A 492 5.92 19.28 -12.58
C TYR A 492 6.76 20.58 -12.48
N GLU A 493 6.46 21.47 -11.54
CA GLU A 493 7.27 22.67 -11.26
C GLU A 493 8.73 22.31 -10.90
N LEU A 494 8.99 21.10 -10.36
CA LEU A 494 10.36 20.64 -10.09
C LEU A 494 11.26 20.65 -11.31
N LYS A 495 10.70 20.57 -12.52
CA LYS A 495 11.46 20.65 -13.77
C LYS A 495 12.31 21.93 -13.86
N LYS A 496 11.89 23.02 -13.21
CA LYS A 496 12.66 24.27 -13.14
C LYS A 496 14.01 24.12 -12.43
N LEU A 497 14.20 23.07 -11.64
CA LEU A 497 15.49 22.78 -11.01
C LEU A 497 16.60 22.45 -12.03
N GLU A 498 16.25 22.04 -13.25
CA GLU A 498 17.22 21.72 -14.28
C GLU A 498 18.16 22.90 -14.63
N GLN A 499 17.70 24.15 -14.47
CA GLN A 499 18.54 25.33 -14.67
C GLN A 499 19.72 25.43 -13.69
N PHE A 500 19.68 24.69 -12.56
CA PHE A 500 20.70 24.70 -11.52
C PHE A 500 21.66 23.51 -11.56
N ILE A 501 21.59 22.63 -12.54
CA ILE A 501 22.39 21.38 -12.62
C ILE A 501 23.90 21.66 -12.67
N GLU A 502 24.31 22.79 -13.24
CA GLU A 502 25.72 23.21 -13.28
C GLU A 502 26.11 24.19 -12.14
N ASN A 503 25.17 24.51 -11.25
CA ASN A 503 25.42 25.44 -10.14
C ASN A 503 26.02 24.70 -8.95
N ASP A 504 27.31 24.97 -8.69
CA ASP A 504 28.07 24.31 -7.63
C ASP A 504 27.53 24.60 -6.22
N ASP A 505 27.00 25.78 -5.97
CA ASP A 505 26.43 26.14 -4.64
C ASP A 505 25.17 25.29 -4.39
N VAL A 506 24.32 25.09 -5.38
CA VAL A 506 23.13 24.26 -5.28
C VAL A 506 23.50 22.78 -5.10
N LEU A 507 24.47 22.28 -5.88
CA LEU A 507 24.96 20.89 -5.78
C LEU A 507 25.60 20.60 -4.42
N ASN A 508 26.41 21.53 -3.91
CA ASN A 508 27.03 21.42 -2.57
C ASN A 508 25.96 21.42 -1.47
N ARG A 509 24.97 22.32 -1.56
CA ARG A 509 23.85 22.36 -0.61
C ARG A 509 23.02 21.06 -0.64
N LEU A 510 22.73 20.54 -1.81
CA LEU A 510 22.04 19.24 -1.95
C LEU A 510 22.83 18.10 -1.29
N THR A 511 24.15 18.08 -1.49
CA THR A 511 25.05 17.10 -0.87
C THR A 511 25.05 17.22 0.65
N GLU A 512 25.08 18.44 1.18
CA GLU A 512 25.01 18.71 2.62
C GLU A 512 23.68 18.25 3.23
N ILE A 513 22.56 18.58 2.61
CA ILE A 513 21.22 18.12 3.03
C ILE A 513 21.18 16.58 3.09
N LYS A 514 21.66 15.91 2.05
CA LYS A 514 21.75 14.45 2.03
C LYS A 514 22.60 13.93 3.20
N PHE A 515 23.75 14.53 3.43
CA PHE A 515 24.63 14.14 4.53
C PHE A 515 23.98 14.34 5.91
N ASN A 516 23.24 15.44 6.11
CA ASN A 516 22.49 15.67 7.34
C ASN A 516 21.43 14.59 7.58
N ASN A 517 20.69 14.20 6.54
CA ASN A 517 19.72 13.10 6.64
C ASN A 517 20.38 11.75 6.93
N LYS A 518 21.56 11.50 6.35
CA LYS A 518 22.36 10.30 6.64
C LYS A 518 22.84 10.25 8.08
N LYS A 519 23.28 11.39 8.66
CA LYS A 519 23.64 11.47 10.07
C LYS A 519 22.44 11.12 10.98
N LYS A 520 21.28 11.71 10.71
CA LYS A 520 20.05 11.42 11.48
C LYS A 520 19.68 9.94 11.42
N LEU A 521 19.78 9.31 10.24
CA LEU A 521 19.52 7.87 10.10
C LEU A 521 20.60 7.02 10.77
N ALA A 522 21.88 7.41 10.71
CA ALA A 522 22.97 6.71 11.38
C ALA A 522 22.81 6.72 12.92
N GLU A 523 22.37 7.83 13.49
CA GLU A 523 22.01 7.94 14.92
C GLU A 523 20.85 6.98 15.25
N TYR A 524 19.79 6.99 14.47
CA TYR A 524 18.67 6.08 14.64
C TYR A 524 19.08 4.59 14.56
N ILE A 525 19.93 4.25 13.59
CA ILE A 525 20.48 2.88 13.45
C ILE A 525 21.26 2.50 14.73
N LYS A 526 22.14 3.39 15.20
CA LYS A 526 22.92 3.15 16.43
C LYS A 526 22.01 2.94 17.65
N GLU A 527 21.00 3.79 17.82
CA GLU A 527 20.06 3.73 18.95
C GLU A 527 19.23 2.44 18.94
N THR A 528 18.80 1.98 17.77
CA THR A 528 17.86 0.86 17.65
C THR A 528 18.55 -0.50 17.48
N THR A 529 19.72 -0.53 16.89
CA THR A 529 20.43 -1.79 16.56
C THR A 529 21.79 -1.92 17.27
N GLY A 530 22.33 -0.85 17.82
CA GLY A 530 23.70 -0.81 18.36
C GLY A 530 24.80 -0.78 17.28
N ILE A 531 24.45 -0.79 16.00
CA ILE A 531 25.41 -0.80 14.89
C ILE A 531 25.84 0.65 14.58
N GLU A 532 27.14 0.91 14.61
CA GLU A 532 27.69 2.17 14.15
C GLU A 532 27.94 2.13 12.63
N VAL A 533 27.37 3.09 11.92
CA VAL A 533 27.57 3.24 10.47
C VAL A 533 28.18 4.59 10.14
N ASN A 534 29.00 4.62 9.09
CA ASN A 534 29.67 5.83 8.64
C ASN A 534 28.73 6.64 7.69
N PRO A 535 28.29 7.85 8.03
CA PRO A 535 27.46 8.66 7.15
C PRO A 535 28.12 9.04 5.82
N ASN A 536 29.44 8.93 5.70
CA ASN A 536 30.16 9.18 4.44
C ASN A 536 30.14 7.97 3.50
N SER A 537 29.78 6.76 4.00
CA SER A 537 29.60 5.57 3.14
C SER A 537 28.40 5.73 2.23
N ILE A 538 28.35 4.96 1.14
CA ILE A 538 27.15 4.88 0.31
C ILE A 538 26.02 4.24 1.13
N PHE A 539 24.88 4.92 1.29
CA PHE A 539 23.69 4.30 1.88
C PHE A 539 22.88 3.64 0.76
N ASP A 540 23.05 2.33 0.67
CA ASP A 540 22.44 1.44 -0.31
C ASP A 540 21.21 0.78 0.33
N VAL A 541 20.01 1.11 -0.16
CA VAL A 541 18.77 0.88 0.59
C VAL A 541 17.79 0.01 -0.19
N GLN A 542 17.38 -1.10 0.42
CA GLN A 542 16.29 -1.94 -0.04
C GLN A 542 15.22 -2.09 1.05
N VAL A 543 14.20 -1.24 1.01
CA VAL A 543 13.10 -1.24 1.97
C VAL A 543 11.77 -1.45 1.25
N LYS A 544 11.23 -2.62 1.43
CA LYS A 544 9.97 -3.07 0.81
C LYS A 544 9.53 -4.40 1.44
N ARG A 545 8.25 -4.79 1.24
CA ARG A 545 7.77 -6.12 1.61
C ARG A 545 8.74 -7.19 1.11
N LEU A 546 9.00 -8.20 1.95
CA LEU A 546 9.85 -9.31 1.52
C LEU A 546 9.05 -10.29 0.67
N HIS A 547 9.53 -10.51 -0.54
CA HIS A 547 9.01 -11.51 -1.47
C HIS A 547 10.13 -11.97 -2.39
N GLU A 548 10.14 -13.25 -2.79
CA GLU A 548 11.21 -13.80 -3.61
C GLU A 548 11.37 -13.07 -4.95
N TYR A 549 10.28 -12.60 -5.61
CA TYR A 549 10.38 -11.86 -6.87
C TYR A 549 11.01 -10.47 -6.74
N LYS A 550 10.99 -9.86 -5.53
CA LYS A 550 11.66 -8.57 -5.24
C LYS A 550 13.16 -8.71 -5.07
N ARG A 551 13.61 -9.94 -4.94
CA ARG A 551 15.00 -10.39 -4.97
C ARG A 551 15.92 -9.78 -3.91
N GLN A 552 15.42 -9.60 -2.69
CA GLN A 552 16.31 -9.29 -1.55
C GLN A 552 17.43 -10.36 -1.42
N LEU A 553 17.13 -11.60 -1.82
CA LEU A 553 18.13 -12.67 -1.87
C LEU A 553 19.27 -12.34 -2.85
N LEU A 554 18.99 -11.78 -4.01
CA LEU A 554 20.04 -11.35 -4.97
C LEU A 554 20.98 -10.33 -4.33
N ASN A 555 20.43 -9.34 -3.62
CA ASN A 555 21.22 -8.33 -2.93
C ASN A 555 22.11 -8.95 -1.86
N ILE A 556 21.58 -9.83 -1.00
CA ILE A 556 22.40 -10.45 0.06
C ILE A 556 23.44 -11.40 -0.50
N LEU A 557 23.17 -12.12 -1.59
CA LEU A 557 24.18 -12.95 -2.28
C LEU A 557 25.32 -12.09 -2.82
N HIS A 558 25.02 -10.92 -3.38
CA HIS A 558 26.04 -9.96 -3.81
C HIS A 558 26.89 -9.47 -2.62
N ILE A 559 26.28 -9.16 -1.49
CA ILE A 559 26.99 -8.75 -0.28
C ILE A 559 27.92 -9.86 0.22
N MET A 560 27.49 -11.13 0.17
CA MET A 560 28.31 -12.28 0.52
C MET A 560 29.52 -12.41 -0.43
N ASP A 561 29.35 -12.21 -1.73
CA ASP A 561 30.46 -12.22 -2.71
C ASP A 561 31.45 -11.08 -2.42
N LEU A 562 30.94 -9.88 -2.19
CA LEU A 562 31.77 -8.72 -1.85
C LEU A 562 32.55 -8.94 -0.54
N TYR A 563 31.90 -9.52 0.48
CA TYR A 563 32.55 -9.89 1.73
C TYR A 563 33.66 -10.93 1.52
N ASN A 564 33.40 -11.98 0.72
CA ASN A 564 34.43 -12.97 0.37
C ASN A 564 35.65 -12.32 -0.31
N LYS A 565 35.42 -11.39 -1.24
CA LYS A 565 36.49 -10.63 -1.93
C LYS A 565 37.29 -9.76 -0.96
N LEU A 566 36.61 -9.12 -0.01
CA LEU A 566 37.28 -8.32 1.03
C LEU A 566 38.10 -9.19 1.99
N LYS A 567 37.67 -10.41 2.29
CA LYS A 567 38.49 -11.36 3.09
C LYS A 567 39.73 -11.82 2.33
N GLU A 568 39.66 -11.95 1.02
CA GLU A 568 40.82 -12.31 0.18
C GLU A 568 41.74 -11.10 -0.03
N ASN A 569 41.19 -9.89 -0.15
CA ASN A 569 41.94 -8.65 -0.32
C ASN A 569 41.30 -7.50 0.50
N PRO A 570 41.68 -7.33 1.78
CA PRO A 570 41.17 -6.24 2.62
C PRO A 570 41.44 -4.80 2.10
N LEU A 571 42.40 -4.67 1.17
CA LEU A 571 42.77 -3.42 0.52
C LEU A 571 42.04 -3.18 -0.80
N LEU A 572 41.02 -4.01 -1.11
CA LEU A 572 40.20 -3.85 -2.31
C LEU A 572 39.71 -2.40 -2.43
N ASP A 573 39.95 -1.77 -3.58
CA ASP A 573 39.63 -0.36 -3.84
C ASP A 573 38.14 -0.20 -4.12
N ILE A 574 37.32 -0.14 -3.06
CA ILE A 574 35.90 0.12 -3.10
C ILE A 574 35.55 1.31 -2.20
N GLU A 575 34.48 2.02 -2.56
CA GLU A 575 33.87 3.01 -1.66
C GLU A 575 33.20 2.30 -0.47
N PRO A 576 33.38 2.81 0.75
CA PRO A 576 32.65 2.27 1.91
C PRO A 576 31.15 2.30 1.67
N ARG A 577 30.46 1.21 2.05
CA ARG A 577 29.03 1.03 1.78
C ARG A 577 28.29 0.48 3.01
N THR A 578 27.15 1.08 3.28
CA THR A 578 26.19 0.60 4.27
C THR A 578 24.95 0.08 3.54
N PHE A 579 24.74 -1.23 3.56
CA PHE A 579 23.56 -1.87 3.01
C PHE A 579 22.47 -1.87 4.07
N ILE A 580 21.33 -1.23 3.75
CA ILE A 580 20.21 -1.04 4.68
C ILE A 580 18.99 -1.78 4.15
N PHE A 581 18.52 -2.77 4.92
CA PHE A 581 17.31 -3.53 4.64
C PHE A 581 16.20 -3.16 5.62
N GLY A 582 14.97 -3.22 5.15
CA GLY A 582 13.77 -3.18 5.96
C GLY A 582 12.66 -3.92 5.22
N ALA A 583 12.13 -4.96 5.84
CA ALA A 583 11.17 -5.83 5.17
C ALA A 583 10.33 -6.62 6.17
N LYS A 584 9.03 -6.73 5.91
CA LYS A 584 8.16 -7.67 6.59
C LYS A 584 7.79 -8.80 5.63
N ALA A 585 7.94 -10.06 6.07
CA ALA A 585 7.48 -11.25 5.36
C ALA A 585 6.09 -11.63 5.83
N ALA A 586 5.26 -12.20 4.96
CA ALA A 586 4.00 -12.80 5.39
C ALA A 586 4.28 -13.92 6.41
N ALA A 587 3.42 -14.03 7.45
CA ALA A 587 3.67 -14.91 8.58
C ALA A 587 3.90 -16.39 8.20
N GLY A 588 3.17 -16.88 7.19
CA GLY A 588 3.30 -18.25 6.67
C GLY A 588 4.36 -18.44 5.58
N TYR A 589 5.04 -17.38 5.14
CA TYR A 589 5.99 -17.46 4.03
C TYR A 589 7.40 -17.85 4.52
N ARG A 590 7.64 -19.16 4.66
CA ARG A 590 8.85 -19.73 5.25
C ARG A 590 10.14 -19.25 4.59
N ARG A 591 10.26 -19.33 3.25
CA ARG A 591 11.49 -18.90 2.54
C ARG A 591 11.73 -17.40 2.68
N ALA A 592 10.68 -16.57 2.62
CA ALA A 592 10.82 -15.14 2.87
C ALA A 592 11.38 -14.84 4.27
N LYS A 593 10.88 -15.51 5.30
CA LYS A 593 11.46 -15.44 6.65
C LYS A 593 12.90 -15.94 6.70
N GLY A 594 13.22 -16.98 5.93
CA GLY A 594 14.59 -17.49 5.77
C GLY A 594 15.55 -16.47 5.16
N ILE A 595 15.09 -15.65 4.22
CA ILE A 595 15.88 -14.56 3.64
C ILE A 595 16.17 -13.48 4.70
N ILE A 596 15.19 -13.12 5.54
CA ILE A 596 15.42 -12.22 6.68
C ILE A 596 16.49 -12.78 7.61
N LYS A 597 16.41 -14.08 7.96
CA LYS A 597 17.41 -14.75 8.78
C LYS A 597 18.80 -14.71 8.14
N LEU A 598 18.89 -14.92 6.82
CA LEU A 598 20.16 -14.85 6.10
C LEU A 598 20.78 -13.44 6.16
N ILE A 599 19.96 -12.40 5.93
CA ILE A 599 20.41 -11.01 6.02
C ILE A 599 21.01 -10.73 7.41
N ASN A 600 20.33 -11.16 8.48
CA ASN A 600 20.79 -10.95 9.85
C ASN A 600 22.05 -11.78 10.17
N ALA A 601 22.15 -13.02 9.68
CA ALA A 601 23.34 -13.86 9.87
C ALA A 601 24.57 -13.30 9.14
N VAL A 602 24.39 -12.77 7.94
CA VAL A 602 25.46 -12.08 7.19
C VAL A 602 25.84 -10.78 7.90
N ALA A 603 24.85 -10.00 8.37
CA ALA A 603 25.08 -8.75 9.11
C ALA A 603 25.92 -9.00 10.36
N GLU A 604 25.58 -10.01 11.15
CA GLU A 604 26.35 -10.39 12.35
C GLU A 604 27.81 -10.70 12.02
N LYS A 605 28.05 -11.48 10.96
CA LYS A 605 29.39 -11.86 10.55
C LYS A 605 30.19 -10.67 9.99
N VAL A 606 29.59 -9.91 9.08
CA VAL A 606 30.24 -8.78 8.39
C VAL A 606 30.55 -7.64 9.35
N ASN A 607 29.59 -7.26 10.19
CA ASN A 607 29.72 -6.08 11.05
C ASN A 607 30.73 -6.26 12.18
N ASN A 608 31.02 -7.51 12.60
CA ASN A 608 31.97 -7.83 13.65
C ASN A 608 33.35 -8.21 13.12
N ASP A 609 33.56 -8.25 11.79
CA ASP A 609 34.83 -8.62 11.19
C ASP A 609 35.73 -7.40 10.97
N THR A 610 36.76 -7.26 11.80
CA THR A 610 37.73 -6.15 11.73
C THR A 610 38.70 -6.28 10.56
N ASP A 611 38.86 -7.45 9.97
CA ASP A 611 39.81 -7.68 8.87
C ASP A 611 39.45 -6.94 7.59
N ILE A 612 38.16 -6.60 7.41
CA ILE A 612 37.63 -5.91 6.21
C ILE A 612 37.68 -4.38 6.30
N ASN A 613 38.34 -3.84 7.35
CA ASN A 613 38.55 -2.38 7.53
C ASN A 613 37.29 -1.53 7.48
N ASP A 614 36.17 -2.04 7.99
CA ASP A 614 34.86 -1.38 7.97
C ASP A 614 34.39 -0.92 6.57
N LYS A 615 34.88 -1.59 5.50
CA LYS A 615 34.50 -1.24 4.12
C LYS A 615 33.01 -1.44 3.83
N ILE A 616 32.38 -2.42 4.48
CA ILE A 616 30.94 -2.66 4.37
C ILE A 616 30.31 -2.87 5.74
N LYS A 617 29.08 -2.42 5.87
CA LYS A 617 28.16 -2.69 6.99
C LYS A 617 26.82 -3.16 6.42
N VAL A 618 26.17 -4.05 7.15
CA VAL A 618 24.82 -4.56 6.80
C VAL A 618 23.89 -4.30 7.97
N VAL A 619 22.77 -3.65 7.69
CA VAL A 619 21.80 -3.27 8.70
C VAL A 619 20.43 -3.78 8.29
N PHE A 620 19.75 -4.50 9.18
CA PHE A 620 18.33 -4.81 9.04
C PHE A 620 17.53 -3.96 10.04
N LEU A 621 16.71 -3.07 9.52
CA LEU A 621 15.82 -2.24 10.34
C LEU A 621 14.50 -2.98 10.54
N GLU A 622 14.26 -3.39 11.78
CA GLU A 622 13.03 -4.11 12.12
C GLU A 622 11.81 -3.20 12.08
N ASN A 623 10.66 -3.82 11.92
CA ASN A 623 9.35 -3.16 11.94
C ASN A 623 9.23 -2.00 10.95
N TYR A 624 9.66 -2.21 9.70
CA TYR A 624 9.51 -1.22 8.62
C TYR A 624 8.06 -0.77 8.49
N ARG A 625 7.85 0.55 8.58
CA ARG A 625 6.54 1.22 8.58
C ARG A 625 6.67 2.64 8.01
N VAL A 626 5.57 3.36 7.84
CA VAL A 626 5.55 4.70 7.21
C VAL A 626 6.45 5.70 7.94
N SER A 627 6.36 5.78 9.28
CA SER A 627 7.18 6.73 10.06
C SER A 627 8.68 6.45 9.95
N LEU A 628 9.07 5.18 9.86
CA LEU A 628 10.47 4.80 9.62
C LEU A 628 10.88 5.09 8.16
N ALA A 629 9.99 4.84 7.21
CA ALA A 629 10.21 5.17 5.80
C ALA A 629 10.49 6.67 5.59
N GLU A 630 9.79 7.56 6.30
CA GLU A 630 10.02 9.01 6.27
C GLU A 630 11.44 9.41 6.71
N LYS A 631 12.12 8.60 7.53
CA LYS A 631 13.53 8.79 7.92
C LYS A 631 14.51 8.19 6.91
N ILE A 632 14.15 7.07 6.28
CA ILE A 632 15.02 6.31 5.38
C ILE A 632 15.12 6.96 3.99
N PHE A 633 13.99 7.32 3.35
CA PHE A 633 14.01 7.84 1.98
C PHE A 633 14.87 9.08 1.79
N PRO A 634 14.85 10.09 2.68
CA PRO A 634 15.73 11.25 2.56
C PRO A 634 17.21 10.94 2.67
N ALA A 635 17.58 9.88 3.41
CA ALA A 635 18.96 9.50 3.70
C ALA A 635 19.59 8.56 2.66
N ALA A 636 18.83 7.97 1.76
CA ALA A 636 19.35 7.02 0.79
C ALA A 636 20.16 7.69 -0.31
N ASP A 637 21.30 7.10 -0.66
CA ASP A 637 22.07 7.42 -1.86
C ASP A 637 21.62 6.56 -3.03
N VAL A 638 21.32 5.29 -2.76
CA VAL A 638 20.98 4.25 -3.75
C VAL A 638 19.64 3.62 -3.41
N SER A 639 18.79 3.50 -4.42
CA SER A 639 17.48 2.89 -4.40
C SER A 639 17.53 1.52 -5.08
N GLU A 640 17.41 0.44 -4.32
CA GLU A 640 17.41 -0.93 -4.83
C GLU A 640 16.03 -1.34 -5.34
N GLN A 641 15.89 -1.41 -6.69
CA GLN A 641 14.65 -1.74 -7.40
C GLN A 641 14.89 -2.91 -8.34
N ILE A 642 15.28 -4.05 -7.76
CA ILE A 642 15.91 -5.19 -8.41
C ILE A 642 14.98 -6.39 -8.64
N SER A 643 13.68 -6.18 -8.72
CA SER A 643 12.72 -7.24 -9.03
C SER A 643 13.04 -7.94 -10.35
N THR A 644 12.63 -9.20 -10.48
CA THR A 644 12.67 -9.88 -11.78
C THR A 644 11.80 -9.13 -12.76
N ALA A 645 12.33 -8.76 -13.92
CA ALA A 645 11.61 -7.96 -14.91
C ALA A 645 10.28 -8.61 -15.32
N GLY A 646 9.22 -7.82 -15.37
CA GLY A 646 7.86 -8.25 -15.65
C GLY A 646 7.12 -8.84 -14.43
N LYS A 647 7.60 -8.65 -13.20
CA LYS A 647 6.96 -9.18 -11.98
C LYS A 647 6.44 -8.11 -11.01
N GLU A 648 7.08 -6.94 -10.94
CA GLU A 648 6.58 -5.79 -10.16
C GLU A 648 5.64 -4.96 -11.02
N ALA A 649 4.37 -4.86 -10.65
CA ALA A 649 3.40 -4.10 -11.44
C ALA A 649 3.76 -2.61 -11.59
N SER A 650 4.20 -1.98 -10.53
CA SER A 650 4.65 -0.59 -10.53
C SER A 650 5.80 -0.37 -9.56
N GLY A 651 5.59 -0.62 -8.27
CA GLY A 651 6.37 -0.04 -7.20
C GLY A 651 5.98 1.43 -6.96
N THR A 652 6.17 1.89 -5.74
CA THR A 652 6.05 3.31 -5.36
C THR A 652 7.20 3.76 -4.48
N GLY A 653 7.96 2.83 -3.89
CA GLY A 653 9.21 3.14 -3.19
C GLY A 653 10.24 3.79 -4.11
N ASN A 654 10.35 3.30 -5.35
CA ASN A 654 11.19 3.87 -6.41
C ASN A 654 10.91 5.37 -6.64
N MET A 655 9.64 5.79 -6.66
CA MET A 655 9.23 7.19 -6.83
C MET A 655 9.62 8.06 -5.64
N LYS A 656 9.51 7.53 -4.40
CA LYS A 656 9.89 8.23 -3.17
C LYS A 656 11.40 8.45 -3.10
N PHE A 657 12.19 7.45 -3.50
CA PHE A 657 13.65 7.57 -3.60
C PHE A 657 14.05 8.62 -4.65
N MET A 658 13.47 8.55 -5.86
CA MET A 658 13.71 9.52 -6.92
C MET A 658 13.44 10.95 -6.46
N LEU A 659 12.29 11.18 -5.81
CA LEU A 659 11.87 12.48 -5.30
C LEU A 659 12.84 13.03 -4.24
N ASN A 660 13.56 12.15 -3.51
CA ASN A 660 14.53 12.51 -2.51
C ASN A 660 16.00 12.43 -3.00
N GLY A 661 16.21 12.31 -4.32
CA GLY A 661 17.54 12.35 -4.93
C GLY A 661 18.38 11.09 -4.73
N ALA A 662 17.76 9.95 -4.40
CA ALA A 662 18.45 8.66 -4.48
C ALA A 662 18.47 8.17 -5.93
N ILE A 663 19.57 7.54 -6.33
CA ILE A 663 19.76 7.02 -7.68
C ILE A 663 19.35 5.55 -7.71
N THR A 664 18.56 5.17 -8.70
CA THR A 664 18.07 3.79 -8.82
C THR A 664 19.15 2.87 -9.38
N ILE A 665 19.38 1.75 -8.69
CA ILE A 665 19.90 0.54 -9.31
C ILE A 665 18.74 -0.44 -9.46
N GLY A 666 18.49 -0.90 -10.66
CA GLY A 666 17.30 -1.71 -10.90
C GLY A 666 17.21 -2.38 -12.24
N THR A 667 16.14 -3.14 -12.40
CA THR A 667 15.75 -3.75 -13.66
C THR A 667 14.71 -2.87 -14.38
N LEU A 668 14.55 -3.08 -15.70
CA LEU A 668 13.47 -2.45 -16.47
C LEU A 668 12.15 -3.16 -16.17
N ASP A 669 11.60 -2.86 -14.99
CA ASP A 669 10.37 -3.44 -14.45
C ASP A 669 9.47 -2.37 -13.83
N GLY A 670 8.16 -2.56 -13.91
CA GLY A 670 7.17 -1.67 -13.34
C GLY A 670 7.41 -0.20 -13.71
N ALA A 671 7.32 0.68 -12.73
CA ALA A 671 7.54 2.12 -12.91
C ALA A 671 9.02 2.50 -13.08
N ASN A 672 9.98 1.57 -12.87
CA ASN A 672 11.40 1.86 -13.13
C ASN A 672 11.64 2.28 -14.60
N VAL A 673 10.89 1.69 -15.54
CA VAL A 673 10.96 2.06 -16.96
C VAL A 673 10.68 3.56 -17.14
N GLU A 674 9.60 4.03 -16.56
CA GLU A 674 9.19 5.43 -16.65
C GLU A 674 10.13 6.35 -15.86
N ILE A 675 10.72 5.88 -14.75
CA ILE A 675 11.74 6.63 -14.00
C ILE A 675 12.97 6.87 -14.89
N VAL A 676 13.44 5.84 -15.58
CA VAL A 676 14.56 5.96 -16.52
C VAL A 676 14.24 6.89 -17.70
N GLU A 677 13.01 6.82 -18.22
CA GLU A 677 12.55 7.73 -19.28
C GLU A 677 12.54 9.19 -18.84
N GLU A 678 12.05 9.47 -17.63
CA GLU A 678 11.96 10.84 -17.11
C GLU A 678 13.31 11.40 -16.64
N ALA A 679 14.12 10.62 -15.93
CA ALA A 679 15.41 11.07 -15.39
C ALA A 679 16.53 11.08 -16.44
N GLY A 680 16.43 10.24 -17.48
CA GLY A 680 17.50 9.93 -18.41
C GLY A 680 18.31 8.71 -17.97
N SER A 681 18.58 7.80 -18.91
CA SER A 681 19.26 6.53 -18.65
C SER A 681 20.65 6.68 -18.05
N GLU A 682 21.34 7.78 -18.35
CA GLU A 682 22.65 8.11 -17.80
C GLU A 682 22.61 8.49 -16.30
N ASN A 683 21.42 8.71 -15.74
CA ASN A 683 21.23 9.09 -14.34
C ASN A 683 20.77 7.92 -13.46
N GLU A 684 20.67 6.73 -14.02
CA GLU A 684 20.27 5.50 -13.35
C GLU A 684 21.24 4.36 -13.67
N PHE A 685 21.20 3.27 -12.91
CA PHE A 685 22.01 2.07 -13.10
C PHE A 685 21.11 0.87 -13.39
N ILE A 686 21.01 0.48 -14.64
CA ILE A 686 20.10 -0.56 -15.09
C ILE A 686 20.86 -1.85 -15.45
N PHE A 687 20.33 -2.99 -15.03
CA PHE A 687 20.92 -4.31 -15.25
C PHE A 687 19.85 -5.36 -15.53
N GLY A 688 20.33 -6.55 -15.90
CA GLY A 688 19.57 -7.78 -15.95
C GLY A 688 18.65 -7.95 -17.14
N LEU A 689 17.93 -9.06 -17.14
CA LEU A 689 16.97 -9.45 -18.17
C LEU A 689 15.83 -8.44 -18.28
N LYS A 690 15.34 -8.27 -19.52
CA LYS A 690 14.10 -7.54 -19.80
C LYS A 690 12.87 -8.45 -19.67
N ALA A 691 11.69 -7.87 -19.55
CA ALA A 691 10.44 -8.63 -19.35
C ALA A 691 10.17 -9.67 -20.43
N ASN A 692 10.41 -9.34 -21.71
CA ASN A 692 10.26 -10.27 -22.83
C ASN A 692 11.29 -11.42 -22.79
N GLU A 693 12.52 -11.16 -22.33
CA GLU A 693 13.56 -12.20 -22.18
C GLU A 693 13.22 -13.14 -21.05
N VAL A 694 12.67 -12.63 -19.93
CA VAL A 694 12.13 -13.45 -18.83
C VAL A 694 11.00 -14.35 -19.32
N GLU A 695 10.05 -13.81 -20.06
CA GLU A 695 8.92 -14.55 -20.64
C GLU A 695 9.40 -15.66 -21.59
N GLU A 696 10.37 -15.36 -22.45
CA GLU A 696 10.96 -16.35 -23.37
C GLU A 696 11.63 -17.50 -22.62
N LEU A 697 12.46 -17.19 -21.61
CA LEU A 697 13.12 -18.21 -20.78
C LEU A 697 12.12 -19.06 -19.98
N GLN A 698 11.01 -18.47 -19.53
CA GLN A 698 9.94 -19.19 -18.85
C GLN A 698 9.20 -20.15 -19.79
N HIS A 699 8.90 -19.73 -21.02
CA HIS A 699 8.19 -20.55 -22.00
C HIS A 699 9.07 -21.63 -22.64
N SER A 700 10.31 -21.30 -23.02
CA SER A 700 11.23 -22.25 -23.67
C SER A 700 11.74 -23.33 -22.75
N ASN A 701 11.67 -23.13 -21.43
CA ASN A 701 12.26 -24.02 -20.42
C ASN A 701 13.75 -24.32 -20.65
N SER A 702 14.49 -23.40 -21.28
CA SER A 702 15.89 -23.58 -21.67
C SER A 702 16.89 -23.20 -20.60
N TYR A 703 16.46 -22.48 -19.55
CA TYR A 703 17.35 -22.00 -18.49
C TYR A 703 17.78 -23.11 -17.54
N ASN A 704 19.10 -23.22 -17.34
CA ASN A 704 19.72 -24.13 -16.39
C ASN A 704 20.60 -23.34 -15.41
N PRO A 705 20.18 -23.16 -14.13
CA PRO A 705 20.95 -22.37 -13.15
C PRO A 705 22.33 -22.93 -12.84
N PHE A 706 22.60 -24.22 -13.08
CA PHE A 706 23.93 -24.80 -12.91
C PHE A 706 24.98 -24.24 -13.89
N GLU A 707 24.56 -23.71 -15.03
CA GLU A 707 25.49 -23.04 -15.94
C GLU A 707 26.04 -21.76 -15.31
N GLU A 708 25.17 -20.91 -14.76
CA GLU A 708 25.58 -19.70 -14.03
C GLU A 708 26.36 -20.04 -12.76
N TYR A 709 25.86 -20.99 -11.95
CA TYR A 709 26.52 -21.46 -10.74
C TYR A 709 27.96 -21.90 -10.97
N ASN A 710 28.28 -22.59 -12.08
CA ASN A 710 29.62 -23.10 -12.36
C ASN A 710 30.50 -22.07 -13.08
N ASN A 711 29.93 -21.13 -13.85
CA ASN A 711 30.71 -20.28 -14.75
C ASN A 711 30.86 -18.83 -14.26
N VAL A 712 29.93 -18.34 -13.41
CA VAL A 712 30.04 -16.98 -12.87
C VAL A 712 31.02 -16.97 -11.70
N GLU A 713 32.04 -16.13 -11.81
CA GLU A 713 33.07 -15.98 -10.78
C GLU A 713 32.47 -15.65 -9.40
N GLY A 714 32.87 -16.39 -8.37
CA GLY A 714 32.44 -16.20 -7.00
C GLY A 714 31.06 -16.77 -6.67
N LEU A 715 30.19 -16.95 -7.65
CA LEU A 715 28.81 -17.38 -7.42
C LEU A 715 28.72 -18.77 -6.78
N LYS A 716 29.51 -19.71 -7.27
CA LYS A 716 29.57 -21.05 -6.67
C LYS A 716 29.89 -21.01 -5.17
N LYS A 717 30.91 -20.24 -4.78
CA LYS A 717 31.31 -20.11 -3.37
C LYS A 717 30.16 -19.54 -2.51
N VAL A 718 29.48 -18.52 -3.01
CA VAL A 718 28.37 -17.88 -2.32
C VAL A 718 27.18 -18.82 -2.14
N ILE A 719 26.83 -19.58 -3.18
CA ILE A 719 25.72 -20.54 -3.11
C ILE A 719 26.07 -21.72 -2.20
N ASP A 720 27.33 -22.22 -2.24
CA ASP A 720 27.78 -23.30 -1.36
C ASP A 720 27.75 -22.88 0.11
N GLN A 721 28.07 -21.61 0.42
CA GLN A 721 28.00 -21.04 1.77
C GLN A 721 26.59 -21.07 2.40
N LEU A 722 25.56 -21.21 1.62
CA LEU A 722 24.18 -21.41 2.16
C LEU A 722 24.02 -22.82 2.77
N GLY A 723 24.83 -23.79 2.35
CA GLY A 723 24.67 -25.19 2.78
C GLY A 723 25.79 -25.74 3.65
N ASP A 724 26.96 -25.08 3.74
CA ASP A 724 28.20 -25.61 4.32
C ASP A 724 28.42 -25.23 5.81
N GLY A 725 27.51 -24.40 6.38
CA GLY A 725 27.61 -23.94 7.76
C GLY A 725 28.42 -22.64 7.95
N THR A 726 28.78 -21.94 6.88
CA THR A 726 29.46 -20.65 6.94
C THR A 726 28.60 -19.61 7.67
N TYR A 727 27.28 -19.67 7.48
CA TYR A 727 26.30 -18.86 8.17
C TYR A 727 25.38 -19.74 9.02
N ASP A 728 25.04 -19.27 10.21
CA ASP A 728 24.23 -20.04 11.16
C ASP A 728 22.73 -19.78 10.94
N ASP A 729 22.00 -20.81 10.61
CA ASP A 729 20.53 -20.81 10.52
C ASP A 729 19.84 -21.37 11.78
N ASN A 730 20.57 -21.49 12.90
CA ASN A 730 20.11 -22.09 14.15
C ASN A 730 19.60 -23.54 13.95
N HIS A 731 20.25 -24.29 13.10
CA HIS A 731 19.92 -25.68 12.76
C HIS A 731 18.51 -25.90 12.18
N THR A 732 17.91 -24.88 11.61
CA THR A 732 16.55 -24.97 11.00
C THR A 732 16.54 -25.58 9.61
N GLY A 733 17.70 -25.63 8.93
CA GLY A 733 17.83 -26.08 7.55
C GLY A 733 17.33 -25.09 6.51
N ILE A 734 16.94 -23.88 6.92
CA ILE A 734 16.33 -22.90 6.01
C ILE A 734 17.31 -22.40 4.94
N PHE A 735 18.60 -22.27 5.25
CA PHE A 735 19.58 -21.84 4.25
C PHE A 735 19.82 -22.90 3.18
N ARG A 736 19.78 -24.19 3.55
CA ARG A 736 19.79 -25.29 2.56
C ARG A 736 18.53 -25.30 1.70
N GLU A 737 17.40 -24.93 2.26
CA GLU A 737 16.14 -24.77 1.49
C GLU A 737 16.27 -23.63 0.48
N LEU A 738 16.88 -22.49 0.85
CA LEU A 738 17.19 -21.42 -0.08
C LEU A 738 18.15 -21.87 -1.19
N GLN A 739 19.23 -22.58 -0.84
CA GLN A 739 20.15 -23.17 -1.82
C GLN A 739 19.42 -24.11 -2.78
N ALA A 740 18.58 -25.00 -2.24
CA ALA A 740 17.83 -25.96 -3.04
C ALA A 740 16.87 -25.28 -3.99
N SER A 741 16.19 -24.21 -3.56
CA SER A 741 15.28 -23.44 -4.42
C SER A 741 15.98 -22.81 -5.62
N LEU A 742 17.25 -22.47 -5.49
CA LEU A 742 18.06 -21.88 -6.57
C LEU A 742 18.61 -22.95 -7.53
N LEU A 743 19.01 -24.12 -7.03
CA LEU A 743 19.71 -25.13 -7.84
C LEU A 743 18.81 -26.30 -8.30
N TYR A 744 17.86 -26.72 -7.47
CA TYR A 744 17.08 -27.94 -7.69
C TYR A 744 15.57 -27.68 -7.83
N GLY A 745 15.12 -26.50 -7.42
CA GLY A 745 13.71 -26.17 -7.26
C GLY A 745 13.16 -26.60 -5.89
N ALA A 746 12.00 -26.07 -5.53
CA ALA A 746 11.32 -26.35 -4.28
C ALA A 746 9.81 -26.39 -4.48
N GLU A 747 9.12 -27.25 -3.71
CA GLU A 747 7.65 -27.36 -3.71
C GLU A 747 7.05 -27.60 -5.12
N GLY A 748 7.73 -28.34 -5.97
CA GLY A 748 7.30 -28.61 -7.33
C GLY A 748 7.59 -27.49 -8.33
N SER A 749 8.20 -26.41 -7.89
CA SER A 749 8.67 -25.32 -8.77
C SER A 749 9.98 -25.67 -9.46
N ARG A 750 10.23 -25.03 -10.61
CA ARG A 750 11.53 -25.05 -11.27
C ARG A 750 12.59 -24.38 -10.38
N PRO A 751 13.89 -24.72 -10.57
CA PRO A 751 14.95 -23.99 -9.88
C PRO A 751 15.03 -22.54 -10.35
N ASP A 752 15.44 -21.66 -9.45
CA ASP A 752 15.69 -20.24 -9.71
C ASP A 752 14.58 -19.54 -10.55
N VAL A 753 13.32 -19.72 -10.14
CA VAL A 753 12.13 -19.21 -10.87
C VAL A 753 12.14 -17.71 -11.12
N TYR A 754 12.94 -16.96 -10.36
CA TYR A 754 13.08 -15.52 -10.48
C TYR A 754 14.41 -15.08 -11.10
N PHE A 755 15.19 -16.00 -11.68
CA PHE A 755 16.42 -15.75 -12.45
C PHE A 755 17.49 -14.96 -11.67
N LEU A 756 17.64 -15.23 -10.37
CA LEU A 756 18.66 -14.58 -9.54
C LEU A 756 20.08 -14.86 -10.04
N LEU A 757 20.38 -16.15 -10.32
CA LEU A 757 21.71 -16.53 -10.77
C LEU A 757 22.02 -15.99 -12.16
N LYS A 758 21.00 -15.89 -13.03
CA LYS A 758 21.13 -15.33 -14.38
C LYS A 758 21.49 -13.84 -14.35
N ASP A 759 20.89 -13.08 -13.45
CA ASP A 759 21.12 -11.63 -13.35
C ASP A 759 22.29 -11.27 -12.40
N PHE A 760 22.87 -12.24 -11.68
CA PHE A 760 23.86 -11.97 -10.64
C PHE A 760 25.10 -11.23 -11.15
N ASP A 761 25.70 -11.68 -12.26
CA ASP A 761 26.90 -11.08 -12.82
C ASP A 761 26.66 -9.64 -13.27
N SER A 762 25.57 -9.42 -14.02
CA SER A 762 25.14 -8.09 -14.46
C SER A 762 24.84 -7.15 -13.27
N TYR A 763 24.20 -7.65 -12.22
CA TYR A 763 23.93 -6.88 -11.00
C TYR A 763 25.24 -6.49 -10.28
N ARG A 764 26.15 -7.43 -10.09
CA ARG A 764 27.46 -7.19 -9.48
C ARG A 764 28.27 -6.15 -10.24
N ASP A 765 28.35 -6.28 -11.58
CA ASP A 765 29.10 -5.34 -12.41
C ASP A 765 28.50 -3.93 -12.34
N THR A 766 27.18 -3.83 -12.35
CA THR A 766 26.47 -2.55 -12.20
C THR A 766 26.70 -1.93 -10.81
N GLN A 767 26.79 -2.75 -9.75
CA GLN A 767 27.17 -2.28 -8.40
C GLN A 767 28.61 -1.73 -8.34
N ILE A 768 29.54 -2.33 -9.09
CA ILE A 768 30.92 -1.84 -9.21
C ILE A 768 30.93 -0.49 -9.92
N GLU A 769 30.21 -0.35 -11.04
CA GLU A 769 30.12 0.90 -11.79
C GLU A 769 29.50 2.02 -10.94
N LEU A 770 28.45 1.71 -10.21
CA LEU A 770 27.78 2.63 -9.28
C LEU A 770 28.78 3.12 -8.20
N GLY A 771 29.56 2.23 -7.60
CA GLY A 771 30.58 2.59 -6.62
C GLY A 771 31.65 3.52 -7.18
N LYS A 772 32.11 3.27 -8.43
CA LYS A 772 33.04 4.17 -9.14
C LYS A 772 32.41 5.54 -9.42
N ALA A 773 31.16 5.58 -9.85
CA ALA A 773 30.44 6.84 -10.15
C ALA A 773 30.25 7.69 -8.90
N TYR A 774 30.05 7.09 -7.74
CA TYR A 774 29.88 7.80 -6.47
C TYR A 774 31.14 8.58 -6.05
N ARG A 775 32.33 8.21 -6.51
CA ARG A 775 33.58 8.94 -6.23
C ARG A 775 33.57 10.35 -6.80
N ASP A 776 32.96 10.56 -7.96
CA ASP A 776 32.71 11.89 -8.52
C ASP A 776 31.49 12.52 -7.86
N ARG A 777 31.68 13.10 -6.67
CA ARG A 777 30.61 13.66 -5.83
C ARG A 777 29.82 14.76 -6.55
N ARG A 778 30.47 15.55 -7.39
CA ARG A 778 29.84 16.61 -8.16
C ARG A 778 28.88 16.01 -9.19
N ASN A 779 29.35 15.04 -9.96
CA ASN A 779 28.51 14.35 -10.96
C ASN A 779 27.39 13.53 -10.29
N TRP A 780 27.65 12.93 -9.13
CA TRP A 780 26.62 12.25 -8.33
C TRP A 780 25.52 13.21 -7.89
N ALA A 781 25.88 14.39 -7.40
CA ALA A 781 24.92 15.43 -7.05
C ALA A 781 24.10 15.92 -8.24
N LYS A 782 24.69 16.00 -9.45
CA LYS A 782 23.97 16.30 -10.69
C LYS A 782 22.92 15.23 -11.00
N LYS A 783 23.30 13.94 -10.94
CA LYS A 783 22.36 12.84 -11.13
C LYS A 783 21.21 12.88 -10.11
N ALA A 784 21.52 13.16 -8.86
CA ALA A 784 20.50 13.32 -7.80
C ALA A 784 19.54 14.48 -8.09
N LEU A 785 20.07 15.65 -8.48
CA LEU A 785 19.24 16.80 -8.84
C LEU A 785 18.40 16.54 -10.09
N LYS A 786 18.93 15.82 -11.09
CA LYS A 786 18.18 15.37 -12.27
C LYS A 786 17.01 14.48 -11.91
N ASN A 787 17.21 13.53 -11.01
CA ASN A 787 16.14 12.68 -10.50
C ASN A 787 15.04 13.51 -9.85
N ILE A 788 15.38 14.42 -8.92
CA ILE A 788 14.41 15.30 -8.26
C ILE A 788 13.66 16.15 -9.29
N ALA A 789 14.38 16.81 -10.20
CA ALA A 789 13.81 17.71 -11.21
C ALA A 789 12.79 17.02 -12.14
N ASN A 790 12.97 15.73 -12.36
CA ASN A 790 12.13 14.95 -13.27
C ASN A 790 11.14 14.02 -12.57
N ALA A 791 10.91 14.18 -11.27
CA ALA A 791 9.96 13.38 -10.50
C ALA A 791 8.50 13.82 -10.67
N GLY A 792 8.22 14.88 -11.41
CA GLY A 792 6.88 15.50 -11.55
C GLY A 792 5.77 14.52 -11.96
N LYS A 793 6.07 13.63 -12.91
CA LYS A 793 5.14 12.58 -13.39
C LYS A 793 4.65 11.68 -12.25
N PHE A 794 5.44 11.46 -11.22
CA PHE A 794 5.15 10.50 -10.15
C PHE A 794 4.39 11.10 -8.96
N SER A 795 3.77 12.28 -9.15
CA SER A 795 2.78 12.80 -8.21
C SER A 795 1.47 12.01 -8.27
N SER A 796 0.92 11.64 -7.11
CA SER A 796 -0.43 11.09 -7.03
C SER A 796 -1.51 12.12 -7.43
N ASP A 797 -1.21 13.41 -7.41
CA ASP A 797 -2.11 14.45 -7.91
C ASP A 797 -2.34 14.28 -9.42
N ARG A 798 -1.28 14.04 -10.21
CA ARG A 798 -1.39 13.72 -11.64
C ARG A 798 -2.23 12.45 -11.83
N THR A 799 -1.90 11.38 -11.10
CA THR A 799 -2.61 10.11 -11.21
C THR A 799 -4.10 10.29 -10.96
N ILE A 800 -4.46 10.96 -9.88
CA ILE A 800 -5.86 11.19 -9.49
C ILE A 800 -6.61 12.05 -10.49
N MET A 801 -5.97 13.08 -11.07
CA MET A 801 -6.62 13.88 -12.13
C MET A 801 -6.89 13.05 -13.39
N GLU A 802 -6.01 12.13 -13.73
CA GLU A 802 -6.26 11.19 -14.83
C GLU A 802 -7.41 10.24 -14.53
N TYR A 803 -7.51 9.68 -13.30
CA TYR A 803 -8.68 8.91 -12.87
C TYR A 803 -9.96 9.74 -12.93
N ALA A 804 -9.93 10.98 -12.43
CA ALA A 804 -11.08 11.86 -12.39
C ALA A 804 -11.63 12.16 -13.80
N ASN A 805 -10.74 12.44 -14.74
CA ASN A 805 -11.13 12.81 -16.10
C ASN A 805 -11.50 11.61 -16.98
N GLU A 806 -10.80 10.47 -16.86
CA GLU A 806 -10.89 9.39 -17.84
C GLU A 806 -11.69 8.18 -17.32
N ILE A 807 -11.88 8.04 -16.00
CA ILE A 807 -12.58 6.92 -15.39
C ILE A 807 -13.84 7.38 -14.65
N TRP A 808 -13.72 8.38 -13.78
CA TRP A 808 -14.80 8.74 -12.87
C TRP A 808 -15.74 9.82 -13.43
N ASP A 809 -15.29 10.63 -14.35
CA ASP A 809 -15.99 11.82 -14.83
C ASP A 809 -16.46 12.70 -13.64
N VAL A 810 -15.47 13.16 -12.84
CA VAL A 810 -15.68 13.96 -11.63
C VAL A 810 -14.79 15.20 -11.68
N HIS A 811 -15.33 16.32 -11.25
CA HIS A 811 -14.66 17.63 -11.30
C HIS A 811 -14.46 18.21 -9.89
N PRO A 812 -13.47 19.10 -9.71
CA PRO A 812 -13.26 19.82 -8.45
C PRO A 812 -14.50 20.62 -8.02
N VAL A 813 -14.73 20.65 -6.71
CA VAL A 813 -15.86 21.35 -6.10
C VAL A 813 -15.33 22.30 -5.02
N GLU A 814 -15.55 23.61 -5.23
CA GLU A 814 -15.24 24.61 -4.20
C GLU A 814 -16.23 24.48 -3.04
N VAL A 815 -15.68 24.38 -1.84
CA VAL A 815 -16.45 24.27 -0.59
C VAL A 815 -17.02 25.64 -0.24
N GLU A 816 -18.29 25.65 0.16
CA GLU A 816 -19.02 26.84 0.62
C GLU A 816 -19.17 26.79 2.15
N ASP A 817 -19.19 27.97 2.77
CA ASP A 817 -19.43 28.06 4.20
C ASP A 817 -20.94 28.01 4.51
N TYR A 818 -21.31 27.21 5.48
CA TYR A 818 -22.69 26.98 5.93
C TYR A 818 -22.85 27.07 7.45
N ILE A 819 -21.77 27.46 8.15
CA ILE A 819 -21.81 27.66 9.59
C ILE A 819 -21.93 29.16 9.83
N ASP A 820 -23.06 29.56 10.48
CA ASP A 820 -23.35 30.93 10.84
C ASP A 820 -22.50 31.41 12.05
#